data_1e09b583534d72d46de6f300d1d85ecf
#
_entry.id   1e09b583534d72d46de6f300d1d85ecf
#
_cell.length_a   1.000
_cell.length_b   1.000
_cell.length_c   1.000
_cell.angle_alpha   90.00
_cell.angle_beta   90.00
_cell.angle_gamma   90.00
#
_symmetry.space_group_name_H-M   'P 1'
#
loop_
_entity.id
_entity.type
_entity.pdbx_description
1 polymer ?
#
loop_
_entity_poly.entity_id
_entity_poly.type
_entity_poly.pdbx_seq_one_letter_code
_entity_poly.pdbx_strand_id
1 'polypeptide(L)'
;MDLVFLTHILLIVAPAVADRNQFMVGSIFTSDKDESEIAFRTAVDRANILERNIELVPIVMYANTDDSFIMEKMVCNLISQGVIAIFGPSTGSSSDIIASICDTLDIPHIVYDWIPNESIPDREHSSMTLNVHPDNLLLSQGLAEIVQSFGWRSFTVVYETDRELQQLQDILQIGEPSSNPTTVKQLGPDEDHRPFLKEIKLSTDNCLVLHCAPDNLLKILEQANELKMLGEYQSVFIPLLDTHSIDFGDLSGVDANITMVRIMDPTDFHVKNVVHDWEEREKREGRYFKVEPARVKTQMILINDAVWLFSKGLTELGIFEELTAPELECRRKKPWPFGKRIIEFMKARSEETATGRIDFNENGQRSFFTLRFMELNSDGFLDLATWDPVNGLDVLGDEEESEKRVGQKLSNKTFIVSSRLGAPFLTLREPEEGEILRGNARYEGYSIDLIDEIAKMLNFKYEFRMSPDGKYGALNKVTQTWDGIVRQLIDGNADLGICDLTMTSSRRQAVDFTPPFMTLGISILFSKPPTPPTDLFSFLSPFSLDVWIYMGSAYLFISLLLFALARMAPDDWENPHPCKEPEEVENIWSIMNTTWLSIGSLMGQGCDILPKAASTRLVTGMWWFFALMMLNSYTANLAAFLTNSRQGNSISSAEDLAAQNKIKYGAMAGGSTMGFFRDSNFSTYQKMWTAMESASPSVFTKTNDEGVERVQKGKNLYAFMMESTTLEYNVERKCDLVQIGGWLDYKSYGIAMPFNSPYRKQISGAVLKLGELGQLAELKRKWWKEMHGGGNCEKSDDEGGDTPELGLENVGGVFLVLGLGLFAAMVLGCTEFLWNVKSVAIEEKISLKDAFKSEALFAAQIWITTKPVHSSGSGGSSSSSSSSSRTKHSSKSQGLSMRSLKSSGDHDVEASVHSKLKKIGSMFSLKSQKTSTPPPPEIGWKLDKSTQMDDNEVPTPEAKPELNPEEEPEQPQHRRHHHHHHHRHHHHHQREDQEHDGEE
;
A
#
# COMPACT_ATOMS: atom_id res chain seq x y z
N MET A 1 77.44 38.60 -67.31
CA MET A 1 76.13 37.99 -67.75
C MET A 1 75.35 37.38 -66.63
N ASP A 2 75.84 37.50 -65.44
CA ASP A 2 75.16 36.82 -64.28
C ASP A 2 74.28 37.70 -63.34
N LEU A 3 74.33 39.03 -63.56
CA LEU A 3 73.50 39.95 -62.74
C LEU A 3 72.13 40.26 -63.34
N VAL A 4 71.93 40.00 -64.60
CA VAL A 4 70.64 40.22 -65.29
C VAL A 4 69.73 38.98 -65.18
N PHE A 5 70.31 37.81 -64.98
CA PHE A 5 69.57 36.58 -64.76
C PHE A 5 69.02 36.50 -63.37
N LEU A 6 69.67 37.06 -62.30
CA LEU A 6 69.25 37.11 -60.97
C LEU A 6 68.05 38.10 -60.74
N THR A 7 68.03 39.21 -61.49
CA THR A 7 66.90 40.16 -61.40
C THR A 7 65.69 39.72 -62.17
N HIS A 8 65.78 38.81 -63.12
CA HIS A 8 64.62 38.22 -63.79
C HIS A 8 64.05 37.05 -63.05
N ILE A 9 64.82 36.35 -62.25
CA ILE A 9 64.33 35.33 -61.34
C ILE A 9 63.71 35.91 -60.08
N LEU A 10 64.13 37.08 -59.60
CA LEU A 10 63.48 37.77 -58.44
C LEU A 10 62.21 38.51 -58.89
N LEU A 11 61.96 38.71 -60.16
CA LEU A 11 60.71 39.30 -60.67
C LEU A 11 59.66 38.24 -61.07
N ILE A 12 60.01 36.93 -61.05
CA ILE A 12 59.15 35.84 -61.34
C ILE A 12 58.66 35.16 -60.07
N VAL A 13 59.21 35.49 -58.85
CA VAL A 13 58.83 34.97 -57.55
C VAL A 13 58.23 36.06 -56.61
N ALA A 14 57.72 37.14 -57.18
CA ALA A 14 56.72 37.91 -56.46
C ALA A 14 55.47 37.10 -56.57
N PRO A 15 54.94 36.57 -55.45
CA PRO A 15 53.62 36.02 -55.51
C PRO A 15 52.72 37.15 -56.00
N ALA A 16 52.03 36.91 -57.13
CA ALA A 16 50.88 37.71 -57.46
C ALA A 16 50.01 37.73 -56.22
N VAL A 17 50.04 38.81 -55.45
CA VAL A 17 49.00 39.10 -54.46
C VAL A 17 47.77 39.28 -55.30
N ALA A 18 46.99 38.20 -55.44
CA ALA A 18 45.69 38.30 -56.04
C ALA A 18 44.97 39.41 -55.25
N ASP A 19 44.46 40.44 -55.92
CA ASP A 19 43.61 41.45 -55.34
C ASP A 19 42.44 40.69 -54.71
N ARG A 20 42.44 40.54 -53.38
CA ARG A 20 41.32 39.88 -52.64
C ARG A 20 40.12 40.82 -52.70
N ASN A 21 38.96 40.31 -53.08
CA ASN A 21 37.71 41.09 -53.01
C ASN A 21 37.44 41.42 -51.52
N GLN A 22 37.50 42.72 -51.20
CA GLN A 22 37.26 43.19 -49.85
C GLN A 22 35.77 43.44 -49.67
N PHE A 23 35.21 42.86 -48.56
CA PHE A 23 33.84 43.02 -48.18
C PHE A 23 33.71 43.49 -46.74
N MET A 24 32.84 44.47 -46.45
CA MET A 24 32.66 45.06 -45.17
C MET A 24 31.57 44.28 -44.40
N VAL A 25 31.85 43.89 -43.17
CA VAL A 25 30.88 43.23 -42.25
C VAL A 25 30.69 44.08 -41.00
N GLY A 26 29.45 44.31 -40.60
CA GLY A 26 29.10 45.21 -39.53
C GLY A 26 28.66 44.52 -38.25
N SER A 27 29.01 45.13 -37.11
CA SER A 27 28.41 44.73 -35.80
C SER A 27 28.26 45.94 -34.90
N ILE A 28 27.31 45.89 -33.98
CA ILE A 28 27.03 46.95 -32.99
C ILE A 28 27.17 46.38 -31.59
N PHE A 29 28.00 46.97 -30.75
CA PHE A 29 28.25 46.59 -29.39
C PHE A 29 27.92 47.72 -28.41
N THR A 30 27.80 47.43 -27.11
CA THR A 30 27.45 48.39 -26.07
C THR A 30 28.64 49.32 -25.72
N SER A 31 29.86 48.80 -25.80
CA SER A 31 31.06 49.54 -25.45
C SER A 31 32.32 48.95 -26.10
N ASP A 32 33.39 49.71 -26.07
CA ASP A 32 34.73 49.29 -26.55
C ASP A 32 35.44 48.29 -25.63
N LYS A 33 34.80 47.96 -24.50
CA LYS A 33 35.27 46.93 -23.52
C LYS A 33 34.43 45.65 -23.55
N ASP A 34 33.57 45.56 -24.52
CA ASP A 34 32.75 44.36 -24.72
C ASP A 34 33.58 43.19 -25.21
N GLU A 35 33.61 42.10 -24.48
CA GLU A 35 34.37 40.89 -24.85
C GLU A 35 33.88 40.32 -26.18
N SER A 36 32.62 40.53 -26.52
CA SER A 36 32.00 40.09 -27.76
C SER A 36 32.60 40.81 -29.00
N GLU A 37 33.07 42.07 -28.83
CA GLU A 37 33.80 42.78 -29.90
C GLU A 37 35.11 42.08 -30.23
N ILE A 38 35.87 41.67 -29.20
CA ILE A 38 37.14 40.94 -29.37
C ILE A 38 36.88 39.64 -30.12
N ALA A 39 35.85 38.91 -29.72
CA ALA A 39 35.43 37.68 -30.39
C ALA A 39 35.09 37.90 -31.85
N PHE A 40 34.27 38.94 -32.15
CA PHE A 40 33.88 39.28 -33.53
C PHE A 40 35.07 39.63 -34.40
N ARG A 41 35.94 40.57 -33.96
CA ARG A 41 37.11 41.01 -34.74
C ARG A 41 38.09 39.85 -34.98
N THR A 42 38.29 38.99 -33.94
CA THR A 42 39.19 37.83 -34.10
C THR A 42 38.60 36.78 -35.03
N ALA A 43 37.25 36.57 -34.95
CA ALA A 43 36.56 35.65 -35.87
C ALA A 43 36.73 36.10 -37.34
N VAL A 44 36.61 37.41 -37.60
CA VAL A 44 36.85 37.97 -38.94
C VAL A 44 38.32 37.78 -39.39
N ASP A 45 39.30 38.04 -38.51
CA ASP A 45 40.70 37.78 -38.78
C ASP A 45 41.00 36.31 -39.08
N ARG A 46 40.41 35.43 -38.31
CA ARG A 46 40.50 33.98 -38.49
C ARG A 46 39.90 33.52 -39.82
N ALA A 47 38.71 34.02 -40.15
CA ALA A 47 38.07 33.76 -41.43
C ALA A 47 38.97 34.20 -42.62
N ASN A 48 39.60 35.36 -42.51
CA ASN A 48 40.53 35.89 -43.53
C ASN A 48 41.83 35.06 -43.67
N ILE A 49 42.28 34.37 -42.62
CA ILE A 49 43.43 33.47 -42.68
C ILE A 49 43.06 32.15 -43.34
N LEU A 50 41.87 31.64 -43.06
CA LEU A 50 41.42 30.34 -43.56
C LEU A 50 40.87 30.44 -44.97
N GLU A 51 40.13 31.52 -45.30
CA GLU A 51 39.54 31.77 -46.62
C GLU A 51 40.45 32.73 -47.41
N ARG A 52 41.17 32.24 -48.47
CA ARG A 52 42.18 33.00 -49.20
C ARG A 52 41.64 33.88 -50.29
N ASN A 53 40.42 33.67 -50.74
CA ASN A 53 39.83 34.34 -51.86
C ASN A 53 39.04 35.62 -51.51
N ILE A 54 38.74 35.82 -50.28
CA ILE A 54 37.88 36.88 -49.74
C ILE A 54 38.60 37.53 -48.56
N GLU A 55 38.47 38.83 -48.41
CA GLU A 55 38.90 39.57 -47.23
C GLU A 55 37.73 40.30 -46.63
N LEU A 56 37.35 39.90 -45.38
CA LEU A 56 36.31 40.55 -44.58
C LEU A 56 36.95 41.71 -43.79
N VAL A 57 36.32 42.88 -43.83
CA VAL A 57 36.73 44.05 -43.05
C VAL A 57 35.69 44.35 -41.99
N PRO A 58 36.01 44.25 -40.70
CA PRO A 58 35.05 44.47 -39.63
C PRO A 58 34.81 45.97 -39.40
N ILE A 59 33.54 46.38 -39.45
CA ILE A 59 33.09 47.71 -39.07
C ILE A 59 32.29 47.59 -37.76
N VAL A 60 32.83 48.20 -36.70
CA VAL A 60 32.20 48.16 -35.38
C VAL A 60 31.68 49.54 -35.01
N MET A 61 30.46 49.59 -34.52
CA MET A 61 29.81 50.75 -33.93
C MET A 61 29.40 50.51 -32.51
N TYR A 62 29.31 51.60 -31.72
CA TYR A 62 28.91 51.50 -30.32
C TYR A 62 27.60 52.27 -30.06
N ALA A 63 26.64 51.62 -29.48
CA ALA A 63 25.36 52.19 -29.14
C ALA A 63 24.71 51.47 -27.95
N ASN A 64 23.82 52.14 -27.25
CA ASN A 64 22.94 51.45 -26.30
C ASN A 64 21.94 50.60 -27.11
N THR A 65 21.98 49.29 -26.92
CA THR A 65 21.20 48.32 -27.68
C THR A 65 19.70 48.33 -27.32
N ASP A 66 19.32 48.99 -26.22
CA ASP A 66 17.92 49.11 -25.83
C ASP A 66 17.16 50.25 -26.52
N ASP A 67 17.88 51.16 -27.20
CA ASP A 67 17.30 52.30 -27.90
C ASP A 67 17.09 52.01 -29.38
N SER A 68 15.89 51.63 -29.74
CA SER A 68 15.49 51.27 -31.12
C SER A 68 15.73 52.39 -32.14
N PHE A 69 15.60 53.66 -31.73
CA PHE A 69 15.80 54.79 -32.60
C PHE A 69 17.30 55.03 -32.92
N ILE A 70 18.15 54.86 -31.91
CA ILE A 70 19.59 54.88 -32.09
C ILE A 70 20.03 53.70 -32.96
N MET A 71 19.49 52.54 -32.72
CA MET A 71 19.83 51.35 -33.51
C MET A 71 19.46 51.48 -34.97
N GLU A 72 18.29 52.03 -35.32
CA GLU A 72 17.94 52.32 -36.75
C GLU A 72 19.01 53.17 -37.41
N LYS A 73 19.46 54.23 -36.75
CA LYS A 73 20.49 55.13 -37.27
C LYS A 73 21.82 54.42 -37.46
N MET A 74 22.26 53.62 -36.49
CA MET A 74 23.52 52.88 -36.57
C MET A 74 23.51 51.86 -37.69
N VAL A 75 22.42 51.09 -37.82
CA VAL A 75 22.25 50.13 -38.91
C VAL A 75 22.25 50.83 -40.26
N CYS A 76 21.53 51.94 -40.41
CA CYS A 76 21.53 52.72 -41.66
C CYS A 76 22.93 53.32 -41.97
N ASN A 77 23.71 53.65 -40.95
CA ASN A 77 25.08 54.08 -41.13
C ASN A 77 25.99 52.95 -41.62
N LEU A 78 25.87 51.73 -41.05
CA LEU A 78 26.57 50.55 -41.53
C LEU A 78 26.25 50.25 -43.00
N ILE A 79 24.97 50.27 -43.36
CA ILE A 79 24.48 49.99 -44.69
C ILE A 79 25.06 51.03 -45.71
N SER A 80 25.09 52.30 -45.27
CA SER A 80 25.64 53.36 -46.15
C SER A 80 27.15 53.22 -46.36
N GLN A 81 27.86 52.48 -45.53
CA GLN A 81 29.27 52.14 -45.70
C GLN A 81 29.48 50.90 -46.57
N GLY A 82 28.45 50.28 -47.11
CA GLY A 82 28.54 49.14 -48.03
C GLY A 82 28.71 47.79 -47.29
N VAL A 83 28.22 47.64 -46.05
CA VAL A 83 28.26 46.40 -45.29
C VAL A 83 27.39 45.32 -45.93
N ILE A 84 27.95 44.14 -46.16
CA ILE A 84 27.28 42.99 -46.80
C ILE A 84 26.56 42.05 -45.79
N ALA A 85 26.85 42.13 -44.49
CA ALA A 85 26.17 41.39 -43.42
C ALA A 85 26.24 42.17 -42.11
N ILE A 86 25.25 41.96 -41.23
CA ILE A 86 25.18 42.54 -39.90
C ILE A 86 25.16 41.42 -38.89
N PHE A 87 26.05 41.44 -37.89
CA PHE A 87 26.14 40.47 -36.81
C PHE A 87 25.61 41.09 -35.51
N GLY A 88 24.54 40.54 -34.95
CA GLY A 88 23.87 41.11 -33.80
C GLY A 88 23.30 42.51 -34.07
N PRO A 89 23.05 43.29 -33.03
CA PRO A 89 22.98 42.92 -31.62
C PRO A 89 21.85 41.94 -31.32
N SER A 90 21.98 41.21 -30.24
CA SER A 90 21.07 40.10 -29.86
C SER A 90 20.04 40.48 -28.80
N THR A 91 19.95 41.73 -28.42
CA THR A 91 18.98 42.19 -27.45
C THR A 91 17.59 42.41 -28.05
N GLY A 92 16.57 41.80 -27.43
CA GLY A 92 15.25 41.57 -27.98
C GLY A 92 14.53 42.66 -28.73
N SER A 93 14.35 43.87 -28.21
CA SER A 93 13.57 44.93 -28.88
C SER A 93 14.28 45.60 -30.09
N SER A 94 15.59 45.52 -30.14
CA SER A 94 16.39 46.11 -31.21
C SER A 94 16.60 45.15 -32.38
N SER A 95 16.59 43.85 -32.13
CA SER A 95 16.77 42.81 -33.13
C SER A 95 15.68 42.85 -34.21
N ASP A 96 14.41 43.08 -33.81
CA ASP A 96 13.26 43.11 -34.74
C ASP A 96 13.34 44.26 -35.73
N ILE A 97 13.83 45.44 -35.28
CA ILE A 97 14.02 46.59 -36.18
C ILE A 97 15.13 46.29 -37.16
N ILE A 98 16.23 45.71 -36.71
CA ILE A 98 17.36 45.37 -37.59
C ILE A 98 16.93 44.29 -38.58
N ALA A 99 16.24 43.27 -38.12
CA ALA A 99 15.69 42.22 -38.97
C ALA A 99 14.77 42.80 -40.05
N SER A 100 13.87 43.73 -39.69
CA SER A 100 12.97 44.40 -40.66
C SER A 100 13.70 45.21 -41.74
N ILE A 101 14.77 45.92 -41.32
CA ILE A 101 15.60 46.69 -42.28
C ILE A 101 16.38 45.75 -43.20
N CYS A 102 16.99 44.70 -42.62
CA CYS A 102 17.75 43.71 -43.36
C CYS A 102 16.87 42.91 -44.32
N ASP A 103 15.66 42.52 -43.95
CA ASP A 103 14.67 41.88 -44.81
C ASP A 103 14.25 42.77 -45.97
N THR A 104 14.16 44.09 -45.73
CA THR A 104 13.76 45.04 -46.78
C THR A 104 14.83 45.22 -47.81
N LEU A 105 16.10 45.11 -47.43
CA LEU A 105 17.27 45.38 -48.28
C LEU A 105 18.01 44.11 -48.72
N ASP A 106 17.50 42.92 -48.37
CA ASP A 106 18.13 41.63 -48.65
C ASP A 106 19.57 41.53 -48.08
N ILE A 107 19.82 42.06 -46.86
CA ILE A 107 21.12 41.98 -46.20
C ILE A 107 21.08 40.86 -45.16
N PRO A 108 22.01 39.90 -45.18
CA PRO A 108 22.13 38.90 -44.12
C PRO A 108 22.28 39.52 -42.74
N HIS A 109 21.39 39.12 -41.82
CA HIS A 109 21.41 39.43 -40.42
C HIS A 109 21.65 38.16 -39.61
N ILE A 110 22.76 38.09 -38.88
CA ILE A 110 23.17 36.90 -38.16
C ILE A 110 23.13 37.20 -36.67
N VAL A 111 22.29 36.46 -35.94
CA VAL A 111 22.04 36.60 -34.54
C VAL A 111 22.66 35.40 -33.79
N TYR A 112 23.14 35.63 -32.59
CA TYR A 112 23.84 34.64 -31.76
C TYR A 112 23.38 34.62 -30.33
N ASP A 113 22.13 35.01 -30.06
CA ASP A 113 21.53 35.04 -28.73
C ASP A 113 20.09 34.53 -28.81
N TRP A 114 19.50 34.33 -27.64
CA TRP A 114 18.12 33.91 -27.49
C TRP A 114 17.16 35.02 -27.97
N ILE A 115 16.18 34.64 -28.76
CA ILE A 115 15.10 35.54 -29.25
C ILE A 115 13.77 34.93 -28.86
N PRO A 116 12.81 35.70 -28.26
CA PRO A 116 11.47 35.20 -27.96
C PRO A 116 10.74 34.64 -29.18
N ASN A 117 10.02 33.55 -29.05
CA ASN A 117 9.28 32.94 -30.15
C ASN A 117 8.18 33.84 -30.74
N GLU A 118 7.60 34.72 -29.92
CA GLU A 118 6.59 35.68 -30.37
C GLU A 118 7.15 36.72 -31.35
N SER A 119 8.47 36.94 -31.37
CA SER A 119 9.17 37.85 -32.29
C SER A 119 9.43 37.22 -33.64
N ILE A 120 9.16 35.95 -33.84
CA ILE A 120 9.26 35.25 -35.12
C ILE A 120 7.88 35.29 -35.76
N PRO A 121 7.56 36.30 -36.62
CA PRO A 121 6.25 36.34 -37.25
C PRO A 121 6.13 35.19 -38.25
N ASP A 122 4.92 34.64 -38.37
CA ASP A 122 4.50 33.82 -39.50
C ASP A 122 4.61 34.65 -40.81
N ARG A 123 5.84 34.89 -41.25
CA ARG A 123 6.09 35.63 -42.47
C ARG A 123 6.12 34.65 -43.63
N GLU A 124 5.17 34.78 -44.54
CA GLU A 124 5.17 34.15 -45.87
C GLU A 124 6.43 34.50 -46.70
N HIS A 125 7.36 35.33 -46.16
CA HIS A 125 8.54 35.81 -46.84
C HIS A 125 9.82 35.29 -46.16
N SER A 126 10.73 34.80 -46.95
CA SER A 126 12.08 34.35 -46.52
C SER A 126 12.75 35.43 -45.67
N SER A 127 12.89 35.19 -44.36
CA SER A 127 13.61 36.07 -43.46
C SER A 127 15.11 36.08 -43.80
N MET A 128 15.70 37.28 -43.78
CA MET A 128 17.17 37.47 -43.95
C MET A 128 17.92 37.24 -42.64
N THR A 129 17.24 36.93 -41.58
CA THR A 129 17.80 36.67 -40.24
C THR A 129 18.07 35.20 -40.02
N LEU A 130 19.32 34.87 -39.67
CA LEU A 130 19.74 33.54 -39.18
C LEU A 130 20.17 33.63 -37.75
N ASN A 131 19.68 32.69 -36.91
CA ASN A 131 20.10 32.61 -35.51
C ASN A 131 20.93 31.34 -35.27
N VAL A 132 22.21 31.53 -34.92
CA VAL A 132 23.11 30.43 -34.57
C VAL A 132 22.96 29.94 -33.12
N HIS A 133 22.20 30.68 -32.30
CA HIS A 133 21.77 30.17 -31.00
C HIS A 133 20.76 29.02 -31.18
N PRO A 134 20.77 28.00 -30.32
CA PRO A 134 19.78 26.92 -30.36
C PRO A 134 18.34 27.40 -30.51
N ASP A 135 17.53 26.67 -31.29
CA ASP A 135 16.08 26.89 -31.35
C ASP A 135 15.45 26.80 -29.97
N ASN A 136 14.64 27.78 -29.61
CA ASN A 136 14.10 27.93 -28.27
C ASN A 136 13.18 26.78 -27.85
N LEU A 137 12.38 26.25 -28.79
CA LEU A 137 11.47 25.13 -28.52
C LEU A 137 12.28 23.87 -28.30
N LEU A 138 13.26 23.58 -29.15
CA LEU A 138 14.11 22.40 -29.01
C LEU A 138 14.98 22.47 -27.74
N LEU A 139 15.49 23.68 -27.41
CA LEU A 139 16.23 23.89 -26.18
C LEU A 139 15.34 23.61 -24.94
N SER A 140 14.14 24.19 -24.89
CA SER A 140 13.18 23.97 -23.80
C SER A 140 12.80 22.51 -23.70
N GLN A 141 12.59 21.81 -24.82
CA GLN A 141 12.33 20.37 -24.86
C GLN A 141 13.49 19.56 -24.25
N GLY A 142 14.74 19.83 -24.68
CA GLY A 142 15.91 19.12 -24.12
C GLY A 142 16.10 19.34 -22.62
N LEU A 143 15.83 20.57 -22.15
CA LEU A 143 15.84 20.90 -20.73
C LEU A 143 14.70 20.18 -19.96
N ALA A 144 13.53 20.01 -20.59
CA ALA A 144 12.41 19.30 -19.97
C ALA A 144 12.65 17.80 -19.89
N GLU A 145 13.22 17.18 -20.93
CA GLU A 145 13.52 15.75 -20.97
C GLU A 145 14.50 15.33 -19.85
N ILE A 146 15.54 16.12 -19.58
CA ILE A 146 16.46 15.83 -18.47
C ILE A 146 15.78 15.96 -17.11
N VAL A 147 14.96 16.99 -16.88
CA VAL A 147 14.20 17.14 -15.65
C VAL A 147 13.22 15.98 -15.45
N GLN A 148 12.59 15.54 -16.52
CA GLN A 148 11.69 14.38 -16.49
C GLN A 148 12.45 13.08 -16.17
N SER A 149 13.67 12.91 -16.68
CA SER A 149 14.51 11.75 -16.40
C SER A 149 14.92 11.63 -14.92
N PHE A 150 14.99 12.74 -14.19
CA PHE A 150 15.24 12.73 -12.75
C PHE A 150 14.08 12.10 -11.96
N GLY A 151 12.90 11.95 -12.55
CA GLY A 151 11.73 11.38 -11.90
C GLY A 151 11.24 12.19 -10.69
N TRP A 152 11.48 13.49 -10.68
CA TRP A 152 10.99 14.39 -9.63
C TRP A 152 9.46 14.44 -9.63
N ARG A 153 8.86 14.29 -8.46
CA ARG A 153 7.40 14.36 -8.33
C ARG A 153 6.89 15.77 -8.18
N SER A 154 7.66 16.61 -7.49
CA SER A 154 7.41 18.05 -7.33
C SER A 154 8.74 18.78 -7.33
N PHE A 155 8.73 20.00 -7.83
CA PHE A 155 9.88 20.88 -7.83
C PHE A 155 9.43 22.33 -7.85
N THR A 156 10.33 23.21 -7.38
CA THR A 156 10.11 24.65 -7.42
C THR A 156 10.98 25.25 -8.51
N VAL A 157 10.37 26.04 -9.40
CA VAL A 157 11.07 26.83 -10.43
C VAL A 157 11.30 28.22 -9.89
N VAL A 158 12.57 28.64 -9.86
CA VAL A 158 12.98 29.99 -9.49
C VAL A 158 13.59 30.65 -10.72
N TYR A 159 13.07 31.82 -11.06
CA TYR A 159 13.54 32.60 -12.20
C TYR A 159 13.73 34.07 -11.80
N GLU A 160 14.60 34.77 -12.51
CA GLU A 160 14.89 36.19 -12.24
C GLU A 160 14.05 37.12 -13.09
N THR A 161 14.02 36.91 -14.42
CA THR A 161 13.27 37.71 -15.38
C THR A 161 12.32 36.86 -16.21
N ASP A 162 11.37 37.53 -16.88
CA ASP A 162 10.41 36.83 -17.76
C ASP A 162 11.10 36.11 -18.93
N ARG A 163 12.30 36.53 -19.32
CA ARG A 163 13.11 35.85 -20.32
C ARG A 163 13.50 34.44 -19.92
N GLU A 164 14.01 34.26 -18.68
CA GLU A 164 14.38 32.96 -18.13
C GLU A 164 13.16 32.07 -17.99
N LEU A 165 12.02 32.64 -17.61
CA LEU A 165 10.77 31.87 -17.48
C LEU A 165 10.30 31.33 -18.84
N GLN A 166 10.41 32.12 -19.92
CA GLN A 166 10.05 31.68 -21.27
C GLN A 166 10.96 30.55 -21.78
N GLN A 167 12.23 30.52 -21.36
CA GLN A 167 13.16 29.44 -21.72
C GLN A 167 12.79 28.10 -21.07
N LEU A 168 12.00 28.11 -19.99
CA LEU A 168 11.58 26.96 -19.21
C LEU A 168 10.16 26.48 -19.55
N GLN A 169 9.59 26.89 -20.68
CA GLN A 169 8.17 26.67 -21.01
C GLN A 169 7.75 25.19 -20.89
N ASP A 170 8.55 24.26 -21.42
CA ASP A 170 8.22 22.84 -21.38
C ASP A 170 8.43 22.21 -20.00
N ILE A 171 9.40 22.72 -19.23
CA ILE A 171 9.58 22.32 -17.83
C ILE A 171 8.33 22.64 -17.00
N LEU A 172 7.68 23.78 -17.27
CA LEU A 172 6.45 24.18 -16.57
C LEU A 172 5.27 23.25 -16.87
N GLN A 173 5.31 22.48 -17.97
CA GLN A 173 4.27 21.54 -18.37
C GLN A 173 4.46 20.13 -17.80
N ILE A 174 5.61 19.81 -17.18
CA ILE A 174 5.90 18.48 -16.62
C ILE A 174 4.97 18.13 -15.45
N GLY A 175 4.43 19.10 -14.72
CA GLY A 175 3.57 18.88 -13.57
C GLY A 175 2.16 18.41 -13.96
N GLU A 176 1.66 17.32 -13.34
CA GLU A 176 0.24 16.97 -13.38
C GLU A 176 -0.59 17.99 -12.58
N PRO A 177 -1.51 18.74 -13.21
CA PRO A 177 -2.24 19.83 -12.53
C PRO A 177 -3.10 19.39 -11.34
N SER A 178 -3.42 18.10 -11.25
CA SER A 178 -4.34 17.55 -10.24
C SER A 178 -3.65 16.93 -9.04
N SER A 179 -2.38 16.55 -9.12
CA SER A 179 -1.69 15.81 -8.05
C SER A 179 -0.51 16.56 -7.44
N ASN A 180 0.33 17.21 -8.25
CA ASN A 180 1.51 17.95 -7.79
C ASN A 180 1.76 19.17 -8.71
N PRO A 181 1.22 20.34 -8.38
CA PRO A 181 1.46 21.54 -9.17
C PRO A 181 2.93 21.98 -9.02
N THR A 182 3.57 22.30 -10.15
CA THR A 182 4.87 22.96 -10.15
C THR A 182 4.76 24.31 -9.49
N THR A 183 5.59 24.58 -8.49
CA THR A 183 5.63 25.89 -7.82
C THR A 183 6.56 26.81 -8.57
N VAL A 184 6.08 27.98 -8.99
CA VAL A 184 6.87 28.97 -9.73
C VAL A 184 7.04 30.23 -8.87
N LYS A 185 8.28 30.69 -8.70
CA LYS A 185 8.61 31.86 -7.88
C LYS A 185 9.61 32.76 -8.59
N GLN A 186 9.34 34.04 -8.61
CA GLN A 186 10.25 35.04 -9.14
C GLN A 186 11.25 35.50 -8.09
N LEU A 187 12.51 35.59 -8.45
CA LEU A 187 13.58 36.13 -7.63
C LEU A 187 13.45 37.65 -7.55
N GLY A 188 13.50 38.22 -6.32
CA GLY A 188 13.48 39.64 -6.15
C GLY A 188 14.82 40.31 -6.52
N PRO A 189 14.81 41.62 -6.77
CA PRO A 189 16.03 42.39 -7.14
C PRO A 189 17.00 42.62 -5.99
N ASP A 190 16.72 42.06 -4.80
CA ASP A 190 17.51 42.26 -3.59
C ASP A 190 18.82 41.46 -3.65
N GLU A 191 19.91 41.94 -3.06
CA GLU A 191 21.15 41.18 -2.94
C GLU A 191 21.09 40.08 -1.86
N ASP A 192 20.18 40.21 -0.88
CA ASP A 192 19.97 39.20 0.17
C ASP A 192 18.74 38.33 -0.13
N HIS A 193 18.97 37.17 -0.68
CA HIS A 193 17.93 36.20 -1.03
C HIS A 193 17.55 35.25 0.13
N ARG A 194 18.17 35.33 1.31
CA ARG A 194 17.91 34.43 2.45
C ARG A 194 16.45 34.45 2.93
N PRO A 195 15.70 35.56 2.93
CA PRO A 195 14.28 35.53 3.28
C PRO A 195 13.46 34.69 2.29
N PHE A 196 13.72 34.87 1.01
CA PHE A 196 13.11 34.15 -0.10
C PHE A 196 13.45 32.64 -0.04
N LEU A 197 14.73 32.29 0.15
CA LEU A 197 15.19 30.91 0.31
C LEU A 197 14.59 30.23 1.54
N LYS A 198 14.36 30.94 2.65
CA LYS A 198 13.65 30.41 3.83
C LYS A 198 12.20 30.06 3.53
N GLU A 199 11.55 30.83 2.69
CA GLU A 199 10.19 30.51 2.23
C GLU A 199 10.16 29.24 1.40
N ILE A 200 11.12 29.05 0.46
CA ILE A 200 11.26 27.82 -0.31
C ILE A 200 11.57 26.64 0.63
N LYS A 201 12.45 26.81 1.62
CA LYS A 201 12.77 25.77 2.61
C LYS A 201 11.56 25.30 3.43
N LEU A 202 10.56 26.16 3.62
CA LEU A 202 9.33 25.81 4.31
C LEU A 202 8.37 25.00 3.44
N SER A 203 8.53 25.06 2.12
CA SER A 203 7.85 24.15 1.21
C SER A 203 8.41 22.73 1.37
N THR A 204 7.66 21.73 0.95
CA THR A 204 8.08 20.32 1.02
C THR A 204 8.98 19.91 -0.14
N ASP A 205 9.27 20.83 -1.07
CA ASP A 205 10.03 20.55 -2.27
C ASP A 205 11.53 20.57 -1.99
N ASN A 206 12.19 19.45 -2.29
CA ASN A 206 13.64 19.31 -2.18
C ASN A 206 14.35 19.49 -3.53
N CYS A 207 13.60 19.73 -4.60
CA CYS A 207 14.10 19.88 -5.96
C CYS A 207 13.86 21.31 -6.44
N LEU A 208 14.90 21.91 -7.00
CA LEU A 208 14.90 23.29 -7.43
C LEU A 208 15.39 23.39 -8.89
N VAL A 209 14.66 24.09 -9.73
CA VAL A 209 15.14 24.55 -11.02
C VAL A 209 15.46 26.03 -10.85
N LEU A 210 16.74 26.40 -10.93
CA LEU A 210 17.23 27.77 -10.69
C LEU A 210 17.75 28.37 -11.97
N HIS A 211 17.03 29.35 -12.52
CA HIS A 211 17.42 30.09 -13.71
C HIS A 211 17.54 31.59 -13.41
N CYS A 212 18.76 32.09 -13.38
CA CYS A 212 19.06 33.50 -13.09
C CYS A 212 20.33 33.90 -13.81
N ALA A 213 20.67 35.19 -13.75
CA ALA A 213 21.91 35.71 -14.30
C ALA A 213 23.14 35.03 -13.66
N PRO A 214 24.23 34.79 -14.42
CA PRO A 214 25.46 34.16 -13.92
C PRO A 214 26.03 34.84 -12.67
N ASP A 215 25.96 36.15 -12.59
CA ASP A 215 26.51 36.97 -11.48
C ASP A 215 25.75 36.79 -10.15
N ASN A 216 24.45 36.41 -10.22
CA ASN A 216 23.60 36.17 -9.06
C ASN A 216 23.61 34.70 -8.63
N LEU A 217 23.88 33.77 -9.56
CA LEU A 217 23.82 32.34 -9.32
C LEU A 217 24.71 31.91 -8.13
N LEU A 218 25.97 32.31 -8.14
CA LEU A 218 26.92 31.95 -7.07
C LEU A 218 26.44 32.47 -5.71
N LYS A 219 26.00 33.74 -5.63
CA LYS A 219 25.48 34.34 -4.39
C LYS A 219 24.27 33.58 -3.84
N ILE A 220 23.36 33.19 -4.72
CA ILE A 220 22.15 32.44 -4.33
C ILE A 220 22.53 31.06 -3.77
N LEU A 221 23.45 30.37 -4.44
CA LEU A 221 23.91 29.04 -4.00
C LEU A 221 24.68 29.13 -2.68
N GLU A 222 25.54 30.13 -2.47
CA GLU A 222 26.22 30.35 -1.20
C GLU A 222 25.22 30.61 -0.06
N GLN A 223 24.22 31.48 -0.28
CA GLN A 223 23.18 31.77 0.71
C GLN A 223 22.29 30.54 0.97
N ALA A 224 22.03 29.71 -0.05
CA ALA A 224 21.31 28.45 0.10
C ALA A 224 22.13 27.45 0.94
N ASN A 225 23.44 27.38 0.75
CA ASN A 225 24.34 26.54 1.54
C ASN A 225 24.39 26.99 3.01
N GLU A 226 24.49 28.28 3.30
CA GLU A 226 24.40 28.82 4.66
C GLU A 226 23.09 28.43 5.36
N LEU A 227 22.01 28.38 4.62
CA LEU A 227 20.70 27.94 5.12
C LEU A 227 20.54 26.42 5.19
N LYS A 228 21.58 25.66 4.85
CA LYS A 228 21.55 24.18 4.74
C LYS A 228 20.45 23.69 3.80
N MET A 229 20.40 24.25 2.61
CA MET A 229 19.50 23.84 1.52
C MET A 229 20.24 23.08 0.43
N LEU A 230 21.54 22.84 0.59
CA LEU A 230 22.39 22.07 -0.34
C LEU A 230 22.92 20.82 0.37
N GLY A 231 22.01 20.01 0.93
CA GLY A 231 22.35 18.73 1.54
C GLY A 231 22.06 17.55 0.60
N GLU A 232 22.36 16.36 1.06
CA GLU A 232 22.32 15.10 0.28
C GLU A 232 20.96 14.77 -0.38
N TYR A 233 19.86 15.27 0.16
CA TYR A 233 18.51 15.03 -0.35
C TYR A 233 17.96 16.15 -1.24
N GLN A 234 18.75 17.20 -1.46
CA GLN A 234 18.40 18.30 -2.34
C GLN A 234 19.01 18.11 -3.72
N SER A 235 18.26 18.48 -4.73
CA SER A 235 18.70 18.48 -6.14
C SER A 235 18.42 19.84 -6.75
N VAL A 236 19.43 20.41 -7.39
CA VAL A 236 19.34 21.69 -8.07
C VAL A 236 19.68 21.51 -9.54
N PHE A 237 18.78 21.91 -10.44
CA PHE A 237 19.04 21.96 -11.86
C PHE A 237 19.22 23.43 -12.30
N ILE A 238 20.31 23.71 -12.99
CA ILE A 238 20.68 25.05 -13.46
C ILE A 238 20.70 25.02 -14.99
N PRO A 239 19.63 25.49 -15.65
CA PRO A 239 19.50 25.48 -17.12
C PRO A 239 20.24 26.62 -17.81
N LEU A 240 21.38 27.04 -17.29
CA LEU A 240 22.21 28.11 -17.83
C LEU A 240 23.36 27.51 -18.64
N LEU A 241 23.50 27.91 -19.92
CA LEU A 241 24.51 27.38 -20.85
C LEU A 241 25.96 27.75 -20.50
N ASP A 242 26.15 28.80 -19.68
CA ASP A 242 27.46 29.35 -19.29
C ASP A 242 27.92 28.94 -17.86
N THR A 243 27.28 27.94 -17.25
CA THR A 243 27.64 27.48 -15.90
C THR A 243 29.08 27.01 -15.79
N HIS A 244 29.68 26.51 -16.88
CA HIS A 244 31.06 26.10 -16.92
C HIS A 244 32.06 27.26 -16.74
N SER A 245 31.62 28.51 -16.95
CA SER A 245 32.43 29.71 -16.75
C SER A 245 32.54 30.20 -15.32
N ILE A 246 31.67 29.63 -14.42
CA ILE A 246 31.58 30.02 -13.00
C ILE A 246 32.52 29.16 -12.16
N ASP A 247 33.28 29.82 -11.27
CA ASP A 247 34.10 29.13 -10.29
C ASP A 247 33.28 28.87 -9.04
N PHE A 248 32.88 27.59 -8.83
CA PHE A 248 32.07 27.20 -7.69
C PHE A 248 32.85 27.06 -6.38
N GLY A 249 34.17 27.10 -6.40
CA GLY A 249 35.03 27.12 -5.22
C GLY A 249 34.60 26.09 -4.16
N ASP A 250 34.25 26.59 -2.94
CA ASP A 250 33.84 25.74 -1.81
C ASP A 250 32.51 25.00 -2.03
N LEU A 251 31.70 25.40 -2.99
CA LEU A 251 30.46 24.71 -3.34
C LEU A 251 30.67 23.39 -4.08
N SER A 252 31.86 23.13 -4.60
CA SER A 252 32.19 21.85 -5.24
C SER A 252 32.15 20.65 -4.29
N GLY A 253 32.19 20.89 -2.99
CA GLY A 253 32.16 19.86 -1.92
C GLY A 253 30.81 19.69 -1.23
N VAL A 254 29.72 20.31 -1.74
CA VAL A 254 28.38 20.14 -1.15
C VAL A 254 27.80 18.75 -1.49
N ASP A 255 26.96 18.24 -0.59
CA ASP A 255 26.34 16.91 -0.76
C ASP A 255 25.15 16.92 -1.72
N ALA A 256 24.62 18.10 -2.11
CA ALA A 256 23.49 18.24 -3.01
C ALA A 256 23.89 17.85 -4.44
N ASN A 257 22.93 17.26 -5.18
CA ASN A 257 23.09 17.02 -6.62
C ASN A 257 22.84 18.31 -7.38
N ILE A 258 23.90 18.94 -7.91
CA ILE A 258 23.81 20.15 -8.73
C ILE A 258 24.07 19.74 -10.17
N THR A 259 23.01 19.77 -10.98
CA THR A 259 23.07 19.45 -12.42
C THR A 259 23.03 20.73 -13.24
N MET A 260 23.88 20.80 -14.25
CA MET A 260 24.06 21.95 -15.13
C MET A 260 24.05 21.51 -16.57
N VAL A 261 23.92 22.49 -17.48
CA VAL A 261 23.93 22.24 -18.92
C VAL A 261 24.96 23.11 -19.63
N ARG A 262 25.56 22.58 -20.69
CA ARG A 262 26.41 23.30 -21.63
C ARG A 262 26.16 22.84 -23.06
N ILE A 263 26.45 23.72 -24.04
CA ILE A 263 26.39 23.41 -25.48
C ILE A 263 27.79 23.20 -26.09
N MET A 264 28.82 23.72 -25.42
CA MET A 264 30.20 23.58 -25.86
C MET A 264 31.08 22.90 -24.83
N ASP A 265 32.17 22.27 -25.27
CA ASP A 265 33.18 21.72 -24.40
C ASP A 265 34.42 22.63 -24.36
N PRO A 266 34.70 23.29 -23.20
CA PRO A 266 35.91 24.14 -23.09
C PRO A 266 37.22 23.39 -23.30
N THR A 267 37.19 22.07 -23.17
CA THR A 267 38.38 21.22 -23.37
C THR A 267 38.59 20.83 -24.83
N ASP A 268 37.61 21.10 -25.69
CA ASP A 268 37.70 20.82 -27.12
C ASP A 268 38.83 21.58 -27.79
N PHE A 269 39.47 20.96 -28.79
CA PHE A 269 40.57 21.54 -29.55
C PHE A 269 40.14 22.78 -30.31
N HIS A 270 38.95 22.81 -30.89
CA HIS A 270 38.45 23.94 -31.66
C HIS A 270 38.23 25.17 -30.75
N VAL A 271 37.66 24.99 -29.58
CA VAL A 271 37.49 26.08 -28.61
C VAL A 271 38.83 26.61 -28.12
N LYS A 272 39.78 25.74 -27.79
CA LYS A 272 41.14 26.15 -27.39
C LYS A 272 41.86 26.95 -28.46
N ASN A 273 41.70 26.58 -29.73
CA ASN A 273 42.28 27.34 -30.86
C ASN A 273 41.64 28.72 -31.00
N VAL A 274 40.34 28.83 -30.87
CA VAL A 274 39.64 30.13 -30.93
C VAL A 274 40.12 31.04 -29.81
N VAL A 275 40.25 30.54 -28.59
CA VAL A 275 40.78 31.32 -27.45
C VAL A 275 42.23 31.74 -27.66
N HIS A 276 43.07 30.84 -28.23
CA HIS A 276 44.46 31.15 -28.53
C HIS A 276 44.54 32.27 -29.61
N ASP A 277 43.72 32.24 -30.64
CA ASP A 277 43.63 33.27 -31.64
C ASP A 277 43.23 34.64 -31.06
N TRP A 278 42.35 34.68 -30.05
CA TRP A 278 42.01 35.90 -29.32
C TRP A 278 43.22 36.45 -28.54
N GLU A 279 43.95 35.62 -27.82
CA GLU A 279 45.13 36.03 -27.07
C GLU A 279 46.20 36.58 -27.98
N GLU A 280 46.50 35.91 -29.10
CA GLU A 280 47.51 36.32 -30.06
C GLU A 280 47.11 37.61 -30.80
N ARG A 281 45.84 37.85 -31.08
CA ARG A 281 45.38 39.09 -31.66
C ARG A 281 45.56 40.25 -30.71
N GLU A 282 45.02 40.11 -29.44
CA GLU A 282 45.13 41.22 -28.48
C GLU A 282 46.56 41.54 -28.11
N LYS A 283 47.44 40.55 -28.09
CA LYS A 283 48.87 40.73 -27.92
C LYS A 283 49.51 41.51 -29.08
N ARG A 284 49.09 41.30 -30.33
CA ARG A 284 49.52 42.07 -31.51
C ARG A 284 49.10 43.52 -31.45
N GLU A 285 47.95 43.82 -30.85
CA GLU A 285 47.40 45.14 -30.60
C GLU A 285 48.00 45.79 -29.33
N GLY A 286 48.93 45.11 -28.63
CA GLY A 286 49.56 45.63 -27.42
C GLY A 286 48.70 45.59 -26.20
N ARG A 287 47.60 44.87 -26.20
CA ARG A 287 46.71 44.67 -25.06
C ARG A 287 46.99 43.30 -24.45
N TYR A 288 46.97 43.27 -23.11
CA TYR A 288 47.08 41.99 -22.38
C TYR A 288 45.69 41.47 -22.15
N PHE A 289 45.33 40.40 -22.83
CA PHE A 289 44.10 39.67 -22.69
C PHE A 289 44.44 38.18 -22.53
N LYS A 290 44.06 37.61 -21.40
CA LYS A 290 44.22 36.19 -21.15
C LYS A 290 42.91 35.65 -20.59
N VAL A 291 42.32 34.75 -21.31
CA VAL A 291 41.12 34.05 -20.86
C VAL A 291 41.40 32.57 -20.79
N GLU A 292 41.09 31.97 -19.65
CA GLU A 292 41.14 30.52 -19.54
C GLU A 292 40.02 29.92 -20.39
N PRO A 293 40.27 28.90 -21.22
CA PRO A 293 39.20 28.27 -22.05
C PRO A 293 37.97 27.88 -21.27
N ALA A 294 38.16 27.48 -19.99
CA ALA A 294 37.06 27.12 -19.07
C ALA A 294 36.13 28.29 -18.71
N ARG A 295 36.57 29.55 -18.89
CA ARG A 295 35.78 30.76 -18.52
C ARG A 295 35.18 31.48 -19.72
N VAL A 296 35.25 30.87 -20.89
CA VAL A 296 34.71 31.46 -22.11
C VAL A 296 33.19 31.37 -22.14
N LYS A 297 32.51 32.47 -22.36
CA LYS A 297 31.04 32.50 -22.51
C LYS A 297 30.63 31.86 -23.84
N THR A 298 29.55 31.13 -23.85
CA THR A 298 28.99 30.48 -25.05
C THR A 298 28.75 31.48 -26.19
N GLN A 299 28.27 32.70 -25.87
CA GLN A 299 28.01 33.75 -26.83
C GLN A 299 29.26 34.12 -27.66
N MET A 300 30.45 34.17 -27.04
CA MET A 300 31.70 34.50 -27.74
C MET A 300 32.04 33.44 -28.79
N ILE A 301 31.81 32.17 -28.49
CA ILE A 301 32.06 31.08 -29.43
C ILE A 301 31.01 31.07 -30.54
N LEU A 302 29.72 31.36 -30.21
CA LEU A 302 28.67 31.50 -31.21
C LEU A 302 28.94 32.63 -32.21
N ILE A 303 29.55 33.75 -31.76
CA ILE A 303 30.01 34.82 -32.67
C ILE A 303 31.07 34.28 -33.62
N ASN A 304 32.05 33.52 -33.17
CA ASN A 304 33.07 32.90 -34.02
C ASN A 304 32.39 31.98 -35.05
N ASP A 305 31.47 31.15 -34.62
CA ASP A 305 30.78 30.21 -35.51
C ASP A 305 29.89 30.94 -36.53
N ALA A 306 29.23 32.03 -36.12
CA ALA A 306 28.42 32.89 -36.98
C ALA A 306 29.27 33.50 -38.12
N VAL A 307 30.43 34.10 -37.81
CA VAL A 307 31.33 34.67 -38.78
C VAL A 307 31.93 33.60 -39.71
N TRP A 308 32.29 32.45 -39.14
CA TRP A 308 32.80 31.31 -39.91
C TRP A 308 31.79 30.80 -40.91
N LEU A 309 30.54 30.53 -40.48
CA LEU A 309 29.47 30.11 -41.39
C LEU A 309 29.18 31.09 -42.49
N PHE A 310 29.15 32.39 -42.15
CA PHE A 310 28.95 33.44 -43.14
C PHE A 310 30.10 33.49 -44.16
N SER A 311 31.38 33.42 -43.69
CA SER A 311 32.55 33.42 -44.56
C SER A 311 32.57 32.24 -45.53
N LYS A 312 32.15 31.06 -45.06
CA LYS A 312 31.96 29.86 -45.85
C LYS A 312 30.91 30.07 -46.96
N GLY A 313 29.71 30.53 -46.54
CA GLY A 313 28.61 30.79 -47.49
C GLY A 313 29.00 31.81 -48.56
N LEU A 314 29.72 32.88 -48.16
CA LEU A 314 30.20 33.90 -49.06
C LEU A 314 31.27 33.37 -50.02
N THR A 315 32.24 32.58 -49.54
CA THR A 315 33.31 31.98 -50.36
C THR A 315 32.72 31.02 -51.39
N GLU A 316 31.78 30.21 -51.01
CA GLU A 316 31.18 29.24 -51.91
C GLU A 316 30.31 29.92 -53.01
N LEU A 317 29.52 30.94 -52.62
CA LEU A 317 28.78 31.72 -53.58
C LEU A 317 29.74 32.42 -54.55
N GLY A 318 30.89 32.94 -54.04
CA GLY A 318 31.93 33.61 -54.87
C GLY A 318 32.62 32.69 -55.85
N ILE A 319 32.57 31.38 -55.76
CA ILE A 319 33.04 30.40 -56.75
C ILE A 319 32.10 30.39 -57.97
N PHE A 320 30.84 30.66 -57.79
CA PHE A 320 29.85 30.56 -58.85
C PHE A 320 29.53 31.93 -59.53
N GLU A 321 29.69 33.03 -58.81
CA GLU A 321 29.24 34.33 -59.12
C GLU A 321 30.26 35.40 -58.74
N GLU A 322 30.40 36.44 -59.56
CA GLU A 322 31.25 37.63 -59.29
C GLU A 322 30.50 38.54 -58.31
N LEU A 323 30.89 38.47 -57.03
CA LEU A 323 30.29 39.23 -55.96
C LEU A 323 30.69 40.73 -56.04
N THR A 324 29.69 41.58 -55.84
CA THR A 324 29.90 43.03 -55.76
C THR A 324 29.38 43.60 -54.49
N ALA A 325 30.09 44.50 -53.81
CA ALA A 325 29.63 45.20 -52.67
C ALA A 325 28.37 46.03 -52.95
N PRO A 326 27.41 46.10 -52.04
CA PRO A 326 26.19 46.86 -52.26
C PRO A 326 26.42 48.37 -52.16
N GLU A 327 25.80 49.12 -53.04
CA GLU A 327 25.60 50.57 -52.91
C GLU A 327 24.18 50.81 -52.44
N LEU A 328 23.95 50.72 -51.13
CA LEU A 328 22.62 50.76 -50.51
C LEU A 328 22.43 52.02 -49.70
N GLU A 329 21.21 52.52 -49.69
CA GLU A 329 20.72 53.56 -48.75
C GLU A 329 19.47 53.09 -48.08
N CYS A 330 19.35 53.18 -46.73
CA CYS A 330 18.16 52.80 -46.01
C CYS A 330 16.84 53.37 -46.48
N ARG A 331 16.90 54.55 -47.18
CA ARG A 331 15.70 55.22 -47.72
C ARG A 331 15.30 54.78 -49.11
N ARG A 332 16.13 53.96 -49.74
CA ARG A 332 15.87 53.46 -51.13
C ARG A 332 15.67 51.97 -51.08
N LYS A 333 14.50 51.47 -51.44
CA LYS A 333 14.18 50.06 -51.58
C LYS A 333 14.88 49.43 -52.78
N LYS A 334 16.17 49.23 -52.71
CA LYS A 334 16.93 48.50 -53.74
C LYS A 334 17.61 47.32 -52.97
N PRO A 335 17.04 46.11 -53.07
CA PRO A 335 17.61 44.96 -52.37
C PRO A 335 18.96 44.57 -52.99
N TRP A 336 19.83 43.99 -52.14
CA TRP A 336 21.11 43.43 -52.57
C TRP A 336 20.89 42.06 -53.23
N PRO A 337 21.24 41.81 -54.47
CA PRO A 337 20.83 40.61 -55.22
C PRO A 337 21.48 39.31 -54.66
N PHE A 338 22.54 39.39 -53.87
CA PHE A 338 23.27 38.22 -53.36
C PHE A 338 22.87 37.82 -51.94
N GLY A 339 22.32 38.74 -51.21
CA GLY A 339 22.06 38.48 -49.78
C GLY A 339 21.19 37.25 -49.52
N LYS A 340 20.08 37.18 -50.23
CA LYS A 340 19.14 36.03 -50.12
C LYS A 340 19.81 34.70 -50.47
N ARG A 341 20.68 34.67 -51.47
CA ARG A 341 21.39 33.46 -51.89
C ARG A 341 22.41 33.02 -50.83
N ILE A 342 23.09 33.97 -50.18
CA ILE A 342 24.02 33.66 -49.07
C ILE A 342 23.27 32.98 -47.95
N ILE A 343 22.09 33.50 -47.55
CA ILE A 343 21.23 32.88 -46.52
C ILE A 343 20.77 31.49 -46.95
N GLU A 344 20.33 31.31 -48.18
CA GLU A 344 19.93 30.02 -48.74
C GLU A 344 21.10 29.01 -48.71
N PHE A 345 22.31 29.45 -49.06
CA PHE A 345 23.51 28.63 -48.97
C PHE A 345 23.83 28.23 -47.53
N MET A 346 23.75 29.16 -46.61
CA MET A 346 23.96 28.88 -45.19
C MET A 346 22.92 27.90 -44.61
N LYS A 347 21.66 28.05 -45.02
CA LYS A 347 20.57 27.15 -44.57
C LYS A 347 20.69 25.75 -45.16
N ALA A 348 21.20 25.61 -46.37
CA ALA A 348 21.28 24.33 -47.08
C ALA A 348 22.42 23.42 -46.55
N ARG A 349 23.29 23.93 -45.72
CA ARG A 349 24.48 23.23 -45.27
C ARG A 349 24.48 22.90 -43.82
N SER A 350 25.08 21.75 -43.53
CA SER A 350 25.44 21.29 -42.21
C SER A 350 26.94 21.49 -42.03
N GLU A 351 27.37 22.28 -41.08
CA GLU A 351 28.77 22.57 -40.79
C GLU A 351 29.13 22.19 -39.34
N GLU A 352 30.32 21.59 -39.19
CA GLU A 352 30.92 21.36 -37.86
C GLU A 352 31.68 22.61 -37.41
N THR A 353 31.29 23.12 -36.23
CA THR A 353 31.84 24.34 -35.66
C THR A 353 32.38 24.10 -34.23
N ALA A 354 32.85 25.16 -33.57
CA ALA A 354 33.33 25.06 -32.21
C ALA A 354 32.21 24.72 -31.17
N THR A 355 30.95 25.02 -31.54
CA THR A 355 29.78 24.61 -30.72
C THR A 355 29.12 23.33 -31.24
N GLY A 356 29.82 22.56 -32.05
CA GLY A 356 29.34 21.34 -32.69
C GLY A 356 28.62 21.60 -34.03
N ARG A 357 27.85 20.63 -34.47
CA ARG A 357 27.13 20.70 -35.75
C ARG A 357 26.04 21.77 -35.74
N ILE A 358 25.96 22.56 -36.79
CA ILE A 358 24.92 23.58 -37.00
C ILE A 358 24.11 23.23 -38.24
N ASP A 359 22.83 23.05 -38.09
CA ASP A 359 21.82 22.97 -39.15
C ASP A 359 20.75 24.02 -38.86
N PHE A 360 20.12 24.56 -39.92
CA PHE A 360 19.05 25.53 -39.77
C PHE A 360 17.72 24.96 -40.24
N ASN A 361 16.63 25.38 -39.59
CA ASN A 361 15.28 25.13 -40.04
C ASN A 361 14.84 26.15 -41.09
N GLU A 362 13.63 26.00 -41.65
CA GLU A 362 13.08 26.90 -42.66
C GLU A 362 13.00 28.36 -42.18
N ASN A 363 12.78 28.56 -40.85
CA ASN A 363 12.70 29.88 -40.24
C ASN A 363 14.08 30.52 -39.94
N GLY A 364 15.19 29.84 -40.25
CA GLY A 364 16.52 30.33 -40.00
C GLY A 364 16.98 30.20 -38.55
N GLN A 365 16.33 29.34 -37.74
CA GLN A 365 16.76 28.99 -36.40
C GLN A 365 17.63 27.73 -36.43
N ARG A 366 18.64 27.65 -35.55
CA ARG A 366 19.49 26.46 -35.42
C ARG A 366 18.67 25.26 -34.92
N SER A 367 18.49 24.26 -35.79
CA SER A 367 17.68 23.08 -35.54
C SER A 367 18.46 21.88 -35.04
N PHE A 368 19.79 21.89 -35.11
CA PHE A 368 20.64 20.82 -34.57
C PHE A 368 21.72 21.38 -33.63
N PHE A 369 21.80 20.81 -32.45
CA PHE A 369 22.82 21.09 -31.44
C PHE A 369 22.82 19.96 -30.43
N THR A 370 23.91 19.83 -29.67
CA THR A 370 24.03 18.81 -28.61
C THR A 370 24.15 19.51 -27.26
N LEU A 371 23.21 19.24 -26.37
CA LEU A 371 23.31 19.63 -24.96
C LEU A 371 24.09 18.57 -24.19
N ARG A 372 25.00 19.00 -23.34
CA ARG A 372 25.71 18.15 -22.39
C ARG A 372 25.28 18.53 -20.99
N PHE A 373 24.75 17.57 -20.26
CA PHE A 373 24.36 17.72 -18.86
C PHE A 373 25.46 17.20 -17.96
N MET A 374 25.81 18.01 -16.96
CA MET A 374 26.92 17.73 -16.06
C MET A 374 26.48 17.82 -14.61
N GLU A 375 27.06 17.00 -13.74
CA GLU A 375 26.92 17.06 -12.30
C GLU A 375 28.17 17.68 -11.68
N LEU A 376 28.00 18.62 -10.74
CA LEU A 376 29.07 19.20 -9.97
C LEU A 376 29.52 18.24 -8.87
N ASN A 377 30.76 17.82 -8.88
CA ASN A 377 31.39 16.96 -7.88
C ASN A 377 32.63 17.64 -7.30
N SER A 378 33.18 17.06 -6.21
CA SER A 378 34.43 17.51 -5.58
C SER A 378 35.63 17.54 -6.54
N ASP A 379 35.61 16.70 -7.58
CA ASP A 379 36.71 16.58 -8.55
C ASP A 379 36.48 17.43 -9.81
N GLY A 380 35.36 18.19 -9.86
CA GLY A 380 34.92 19.02 -10.97
C GLY A 380 33.61 18.56 -11.61
N PHE A 381 33.45 18.80 -12.90
CA PHE A 381 32.23 18.45 -13.64
C PHE A 381 32.30 17.03 -14.17
N LEU A 382 31.26 16.25 -13.91
CA LEU A 382 31.05 14.91 -14.43
C LEU A 382 29.95 14.94 -15.48
N ASP A 383 30.21 14.49 -16.70
CA ASP A 383 29.20 14.38 -17.75
C ASP A 383 28.17 13.31 -17.35
N LEU A 384 26.89 13.71 -17.32
CA LEU A 384 25.77 12.88 -16.89
C LEU A 384 24.97 12.33 -18.08
N ALA A 385 24.67 13.20 -19.04
CA ALA A 385 23.86 12.86 -20.21
C ALA A 385 24.14 13.81 -21.39
N THR A 386 23.82 13.36 -22.58
CA THR A 386 23.76 14.20 -23.78
C THR A 386 22.37 14.17 -24.37
N TRP A 387 21.98 15.26 -24.99
CA TRP A 387 20.72 15.37 -25.69
C TRP A 387 20.91 16.02 -27.06
N ASP A 388 20.28 15.48 -28.07
CA ASP A 388 20.17 16.11 -29.38
C ASP A 388 18.75 15.98 -29.94
N PRO A 389 18.30 16.85 -30.84
CA PRO A 389 16.93 16.85 -31.36
C PRO A 389 16.52 15.60 -32.15
N VAL A 390 17.45 14.76 -32.57
CA VAL A 390 17.20 13.56 -33.39
C VAL A 390 17.13 12.30 -32.55
N ASN A 391 18.05 12.16 -31.62
CA ASN A 391 18.17 10.94 -30.79
C ASN A 391 17.52 11.10 -29.41
N GLY A 392 17.19 12.35 -29.01
CA GLY A 392 16.68 12.63 -27.65
C GLY A 392 17.76 12.51 -26.57
N LEU A 393 17.35 12.21 -25.36
CA LEU A 393 18.23 12.12 -24.20
C LEU A 393 18.99 10.78 -24.16
N ASP A 394 20.32 10.85 -24.20
CA ASP A 394 21.22 9.71 -24.00
C ASP A 394 21.97 9.88 -22.68
N VAL A 395 21.71 9.02 -21.72
CA VAL A 395 22.33 9.06 -20.40
C VAL A 395 23.70 8.37 -20.47
N LEU A 396 24.75 9.16 -20.23
CA LEU A 396 26.13 8.69 -20.24
C LEU A 396 26.44 7.89 -18.97
N GLY A 397 26.83 6.63 -19.13
CA GLY A 397 27.21 5.75 -18.03
C GLY A 397 26.29 4.55 -17.89
N ASP A 398 26.89 3.43 -17.53
CA ASP A 398 26.16 2.20 -17.26
C ASP A 398 25.30 2.40 -16.00
N GLU A 399 24.02 2.05 -16.08
CA GLU A 399 23.09 2.10 -14.93
C GLU A 399 23.72 1.37 -13.73
N GLU A 400 24.47 0.28 -13.99
CA GLU A 400 25.21 -0.48 -13.03
C GLU A 400 26.31 0.33 -12.32
N GLU A 401 27.01 1.24 -13.04
CA GLU A 401 28.03 2.09 -12.44
C GLU A 401 27.43 3.21 -11.58
N SER A 402 26.30 3.75 -11.97
CA SER A 402 25.53 4.72 -11.17
C SER A 402 25.02 4.05 -9.88
N GLU A 403 24.43 2.86 -9.98
CA GLU A 403 24.01 2.09 -8.81
C GLU A 403 25.17 1.73 -7.89
N LYS A 404 26.32 1.41 -8.44
CA LYS A 404 27.53 1.10 -7.69
C LYS A 404 28.07 2.32 -6.93
N ARG A 405 28.03 3.51 -7.53
CA ARG A 405 28.38 4.77 -6.85
C ARG A 405 27.45 5.07 -5.69
N VAL A 406 26.13 4.96 -5.88
CA VAL A 406 25.15 5.12 -4.82
C VAL A 406 25.35 4.05 -3.74
N GLY A 407 25.64 2.81 -4.12
CA GLY A 407 25.95 1.72 -3.19
C GLY A 407 27.19 1.99 -2.34
N GLN A 408 28.24 2.60 -2.92
CA GLN A 408 29.43 3.02 -2.19
C GLN A 408 29.14 4.17 -1.21
N LYS A 409 28.40 5.19 -1.62
CA LYS A 409 27.94 6.27 -0.73
C LYS A 409 27.13 5.67 0.44
N LEU A 410 26.22 4.75 0.15
CA LEU A 410 25.38 4.08 1.13
C LEU A 410 26.19 3.30 2.16
N SER A 411 27.20 2.53 1.73
CA SER A 411 28.05 1.72 2.63
C SER A 411 28.91 2.55 3.58
N ASN A 412 29.28 3.76 3.20
CA ASN A 412 30.10 4.67 4.00
C ASN A 412 29.29 5.50 5.00
N LYS A 413 27.98 5.62 4.78
CA LYS A 413 27.09 6.46 5.58
C LYS A 413 26.59 5.74 6.83
N THR A 414 26.43 6.48 7.92
CA THR A 414 25.68 6.04 9.11
C THR A 414 24.28 6.69 9.08
N PHE A 415 23.27 5.89 8.81
CA PHE A 415 21.88 6.35 8.71
C PHE A 415 21.28 6.67 10.07
N ILE A 416 20.65 7.83 10.20
CA ILE A 416 19.88 8.19 11.38
C ILE A 416 18.44 7.69 11.16
N VAL A 417 18.03 6.73 11.98
CA VAL A 417 16.70 6.09 11.89
C VAL A 417 15.79 6.69 12.96
N SER A 418 14.80 7.48 12.52
CA SER A 418 13.78 8.02 13.43
C SER A 418 12.69 7.00 13.69
N SER A 419 12.34 6.79 14.96
CA SER A 419 11.31 5.86 15.39
C SER A 419 10.58 6.35 16.65
N ARG A 420 9.59 5.56 17.09
CA ARG A 420 8.91 5.76 18.37
C ARG A 420 8.79 4.45 19.14
N LEU A 421 8.67 4.53 20.46
CA LEU A 421 8.42 3.36 21.28
C LEU A 421 6.98 2.88 21.12
N GLY A 422 6.82 1.60 20.86
CA GLY A 422 5.53 0.92 20.72
C GLY A 422 5.74 -0.56 20.42
N ALA A 423 5.27 -1.43 21.32
CA ALA A 423 5.33 -2.87 21.12
C ALA A 423 4.38 -3.30 19.96
N PRO A 424 4.77 -4.26 19.13
CA PRO A 424 6.02 -5.04 19.10
C PRO A 424 7.11 -4.45 18.22
N PHE A 425 6.94 -3.23 17.69
CA PHE A 425 7.82 -2.66 16.69
C PHE A 425 9.14 -2.16 17.30
N LEU A 426 9.08 -1.42 18.40
CA LEU A 426 10.25 -0.95 19.09
C LEU A 426 9.98 -0.81 20.58
N THR A 427 10.73 -1.53 21.43
CA THR A 427 10.67 -1.49 22.87
C THR A 427 12.06 -1.29 23.46
N LEU A 428 12.11 -0.90 24.74
CA LEU A 428 13.37 -0.85 25.47
C LEU A 428 13.71 -2.27 25.93
N ARG A 429 14.94 -2.70 25.61
CA ARG A 429 15.47 -3.97 26.09
C ARG A 429 15.76 -3.86 27.59
N GLU A 430 15.32 -4.85 28.35
CA GLU A 430 15.66 -4.97 29.77
C GLU A 430 17.12 -5.41 29.91
N PRO A 431 17.99 -4.63 30.60
CA PRO A 431 19.38 -5.00 30.79
C PRO A 431 19.50 -6.23 31.70
N GLU A 432 20.38 -7.15 31.37
CA GLU A 432 20.80 -8.22 32.28
C GLU A 432 21.57 -7.64 33.47
N GLU A 433 21.60 -8.35 34.61
CA GLU A 433 22.27 -7.87 35.84
C GLU A 433 23.72 -7.48 35.56
N GLY A 434 24.00 -6.15 35.58
CA GLY A 434 25.35 -5.58 35.39
C GLY A 434 25.65 -5.11 33.96
N GLU A 435 24.73 -5.23 33.00
CA GLU A 435 24.88 -4.74 31.62
C GLU A 435 24.50 -3.26 31.49
N ILE A 436 25.37 -2.43 30.91
CA ILE A 436 25.07 -1.03 30.55
C ILE A 436 24.83 -0.95 29.05
N LEU A 437 23.56 -0.91 28.66
CA LEU A 437 23.15 -0.80 27.27
C LEU A 437 23.41 0.61 26.72
N ARG A 438 24.12 0.71 25.57
CA ARG A 438 24.41 1.99 24.88
C ARG A 438 24.00 1.91 23.40
N GLY A 439 23.65 3.07 22.83
CA GLY A 439 23.28 3.18 21.42
C GLY A 439 22.08 2.31 21.07
N ASN A 440 22.15 1.60 19.95
CA ASN A 440 21.09 0.75 19.43
C ASN A 440 20.78 -0.47 20.33
N ALA A 441 21.76 -0.95 21.10
CA ALA A 441 21.58 -2.08 22.02
C ALA A 441 20.50 -1.85 23.12
N ARG A 442 20.10 -0.59 23.33
CA ARG A 442 19.01 -0.23 24.26
C ARG A 442 17.62 -0.62 23.77
N TYR A 443 17.49 -0.94 22.49
CA TYR A 443 16.21 -1.16 21.84
C TYR A 443 16.13 -2.58 21.31
N GLU A 444 14.93 -3.12 21.32
CA GLU A 444 14.58 -4.38 20.68
C GLU A 444 13.22 -4.25 20.01
N GLY A 445 12.91 -5.11 19.06
CA GLY A 445 11.64 -5.10 18.37
C GLY A 445 11.76 -5.45 16.89
N TYR A 446 10.62 -5.57 16.24
CA TYR A 446 10.52 -5.87 14.81
C TYR A 446 11.31 -4.88 13.94
N SER A 447 11.25 -3.58 14.30
CA SER A 447 11.91 -2.52 13.52
C SER A 447 13.43 -2.60 13.57
N ILE A 448 14.00 -3.01 14.71
CA ILE A 448 15.45 -3.24 14.85
C ILE A 448 15.88 -4.41 13.97
N ASP A 449 15.21 -5.55 14.12
CA ASP A 449 15.55 -6.74 13.34
C ASP A 449 15.42 -6.50 11.83
N LEU A 450 14.37 -5.76 11.40
CA LEU A 450 14.18 -5.43 9.99
C LEU A 450 15.30 -4.55 9.45
N ILE A 451 15.68 -3.49 10.15
CA ILE A 451 16.76 -2.61 9.70
C ILE A 451 18.12 -3.30 9.76
N ASP A 452 18.33 -4.22 10.73
CA ASP A 452 19.54 -5.04 10.82
C ASP A 452 19.71 -5.92 9.57
N GLU A 453 18.65 -6.58 9.14
CA GLU A 453 18.70 -7.41 7.93
C GLU A 453 18.93 -6.57 6.66
N ILE A 454 18.31 -5.39 6.55
CA ILE A 454 18.56 -4.46 5.43
C ILE A 454 20.00 -3.95 5.49
N ALA A 455 20.49 -3.56 6.67
CA ALA A 455 21.86 -3.06 6.86
C ALA A 455 22.93 -4.11 6.56
N LYS A 456 22.69 -5.37 6.90
CA LYS A 456 23.57 -6.50 6.53
C LYS A 456 23.59 -6.73 5.02
N MET A 457 22.44 -6.63 4.36
CA MET A 457 22.31 -6.84 2.91
C MET A 457 22.99 -5.74 2.11
N LEU A 458 22.85 -4.49 2.55
CA LEU A 458 23.35 -3.29 1.86
C LEU A 458 24.68 -2.77 2.45
N ASN A 459 25.18 -3.40 3.52
CA ASN A 459 26.46 -3.09 4.19
C ASN A 459 26.58 -1.64 4.68
N PHE A 460 25.52 -1.07 5.32
CA PHE A 460 25.57 0.26 5.93
C PHE A 460 25.42 0.23 7.45
N LYS A 461 25.75 1.34 8.12
CA LYS A 461 25.59 1.52 9.55
C LYS A 461 24.38 2.40 9.86
N TYR A 462 23.77 2.22 11.03
CA TYR A 462 22.62 3.02 11.44
C TYR A 462 22.60 3.32 12.94
N GLU A 463 21.92 4.41 13.31
CA GLU A 463 21.67 4.82 14.69
C GLU A 463 20.18 5.17 14.89
N PHE A 464 19.54 4.53 15.88
CA PHE A 464 18.17 4.86 16.24
C PHE A 464 18.08 6.13 17.07
N ARG A 465 17.22 7.06 16.63
CA ARG A 465 16.84 8.27 17.38
C ARG A 465 15.34 8.32 17.55
N MET A 466 14.90 8.54 18.79
CA MET A 466 13.47 8.68 19.07
C MET A 466 12.98 10.05 18.63
N SER A 467 11.79 10.08 18.02
CA SER A 467 11.10 11.34 17.73
C SER A 467 10.87 12.13 19.03
N PRO A 468 11.26 13.41 19.11
CA PRO A 468 11.19 14.19 20.35
C PRO A 468 9.77 14.31 20.92
N ASP A 469 8.77 14.34 20.06
CA ASP A 469 7.35 14.45 20.41
C ASP A 469 6.63 13.10 20.51
N GLY A 470 7.30 12.00 20.16
CA GLY A 470 6.74 10.64 20.18
C GLY A 470 5.57 10.40 19.22
N LYS A 471 5.40 11.28 18.21
CA LYS A 471 4.30 11.19 17.24
C LYS A 471 4.76 10.57 15.92
N TYR A 472 3.80 10.05 15.16
CA TYR A 472 4.04 9.49 13.83
C TYR A 472 4.31 10.55 12.75
N GLY A 473 3.52 11.60 12.75
CA GLY A 473 3.47 12.65 11.74
C GLY A 473 2.03 12.89 11.27
N ALA A 474 1.50 14.04 11.64
CA ALA A 474 0.21 14.55 11.19
C ALA A 474 0.40 15.99 10.67
N LEU A 475 -0.32 16.31 9.57
CA LEU A 475 -0.33 17.66 9.03
C LEU A 475 -1.29 18.54 9.84
N ASN A 476 -0.78 19.61 10.41
CA ASN A 476 -1.61 20.64 11.03
C ASN A 476 -2.23 21.48 9.91
N LYS A 477 -3.55 21.39 9.73
CA LYS A 477 -4.28 22.10 8.66
C LYS A 477 -4.24 23.63 8.78
N VAL A 478 -3.96 24.16 9.97
CA VAL A 478 -3.90 25.62 10.20
C VAL A 478 -2.51 26.18 9.88
N THR A 479 -1.47 25.50 10.37
CA THR A 479 -0.08 25.96 10.22
C THR A 479 0.63 25.35 9.01
N GLN A 480 0.00 24.39 8.32
CA GLN A 480 0.58 23.63 7.21
C GLN A 480 1.92 22.96 7.56
N THR A 481 2.14 22.66 8.85
CA THR A 481 3.37 22.03 9.33
C THR A 481 3.11 20.59 9.75
N TRP A 482 4.07 19.72 9.48
CA TRP A 482 4.08 18.34 9.95
C TRP A 482 4.64 18.25 11.37
N ASP A 483 4.24 17.22 12.12
CA ASP A 483 4.84 16.84 13.40
C ASP A 483 5.48 15.45 13.33
N GLY A 484 6.09 14.98 14.40
CA GLY A 484 6.57 13.62 14.56
C GLY A 484 7.71 13.20 13.65
N ILE A 485 7.74 11.91 13.31
CA ILE A 485 8.77 11.28 12.45
C ILE A 485 8.79 11.93 11.07
N VAL A 486 7.63 12.23 10.48
CA VAL A 486 7.55 12.87 9.17
C VAL A 486 8.25 14.23 9.19
N ARG A 487 8.10 15.02 10.26
CA ARG A 487 8.81 16.29 10.42
C ARG A 487 10.32 16.09 10.49
N GLN A 488 10.79 15.06 11.20
CA GLN A 488 12.24 14.78 11.30
C GLN A 488 12.85 14.45 9.93
N LEU A 489 12.11 13.74 9.08
CA LEU A 489 12.55 13.42 7.71
C LEU A 489 12.57 14.66 6.81
N ILE A 490 11.54 15.50 6.87
CA ILE A 490 11.47 16.75 6.10
C ILE A 490 12.59 17.72 6.49
N ASP A 491 12.89 17.87 7.79
CA ASP A 491 13.93 18.74 8.30
C ASP A 491 15.36 18.20 8.09
N GLY A 492 15.51 16.98 7.51
CA GLY A 492 16.82 16.32 7.31
C GLY A 492 17.50 15.90 8.62
N ASN A 493 16.76 15.82 9.73
CA ASN A 493 17.28 15.35 11.01
C ASN A 493 17.31 13.81 11.14
N ALA A 494 16.67 13.12 10.23
CA ALA A 494 16.66 11.67 10.08
C ALA A 494 16.68 11.28 8.61
N ASP A 495 17.35 10.16 8.31
CA ASP A 495 17.46 9.60 6.96
C ASP A 495 16.37 8.57 6.69
N LEU A 496 15.95 7.82 7.71
CA LEU A 496 14.92 6.80 7.62
C LEU A 496 13.92 6.94 8.77
N GLY A 497 12.66 6.62 8.49
CA GLY A 497 11.61 6.51 9.49
C GLY A 497 11.03 5.10 9.50
N ILE A 498 11.21 4.36 10.59
CA ILE A 498 10.74 2.98 10.69
C ILE A 498 9.98 2.79 12.01
N CYS A 499 8.70 2.47 11.90
CA CYS A 499 7.81 2.07 12.99
C CYS A 499 6.50 1.55 12.38
N ASP A 500 5.46 1.45 13.17
CA ASP A 500 4.07 1.24 12.74
C ASP A 500 3.51 2.48 11.98
N LEU A 501 4.26 2.96 10.98
CA LEU A 501 3.92 4.14 10.20
C LEU A 501 3.07 3.78 8.99
N THR A 502 1.76 3.96 9.13
CA THR A 502 0.80 3.73 8.04
C THR A 502 1.07 4.66 6.86
N MET A 503 1.18 4.10 5.67
CA MET A 503 1.26 4.86 4.42
C MET A 503 -0.10 5.49 4.12
N THR A 504 -0.16 6.83 4.08
CA THR A 504 -1.36 7.59 3.70
C THR A 504 -1.05 8.52 2.54
N SER A 505 -2.06 8.91 1.75
CA SER A 505 -1.89 9.83 0.62
C SER A 505 -1.20 11.12 1.03
N SER A 506 -1.63 11.75 2.13
CA SER A 506 -1.01 12.99 2.62
C SER A 506 0.46 12.82 3.03
N ARG A 507 0.83 11.69 3.68
CA ARG A 507 2.23 11.42 4.03
C ARG A 507 3.09 11.17 2.80
N ARG A 508 2.54 10.47 1.78
CA ARG A 508 3.25 10.23 0.51
C ARG A 508 3.50 11.49 -0.31
N GLN A 509 2.78 12.57 -0.05
CA GLN A 509 3.05 13.89 -0.62
C GLN A 509 4.22 14.61 0.06
N ALA A 510 4.56 14.24 1.29
CA ALA A 510 5.59 14.90 2.08
C ALA A 510 6.90 14.10 2.21
N VAL A 511 6.84 12.78 2.15
CA VAL A 511 7.98 11.86 2.28
C VAL A 511 7.82 10.65 1.35
N ASP A 512 8.94 10.08 0.93
CA ASP A 512 8.94 8.83 0.17
C ASP A 512 8.80 7.60 1.08
N PHE A 513 8.25 6.53 0.52
CA PHE A 513 8.13 5.23 1.19
C PHE A 513 8.70 4.11 0.32
N THR A 514 9.27 3.11 0.97
CA THR A 514 9.57 1.83 0.34
C THR A 514 8.29 1.09 -0.06
N PRO A 515 8.37 0.01 -0.85
CA PRO A 515 7.33 -1.02 -0.87
C PRO A 515 6.98 -1.46 0.55
N PRO A 516 5.74 -1.91 0.78
CA PRO A 516 5.29 -2.30 2.10
C PRO A 516 6.07 -3.51 2.65
N PHE A 517 6.54 -3.39 3.89
CA PHE A 517 7.09 -4.53 4.62
C PHE A 517 6.01 -5.31 5.41
N MET A 518 4.84 -4.71 5.61
CA MET A 518 3.70 -5.33 6.30
C MET A 518 2.38 -4.74 5.84
N THR A 519 1.41 -5.60 5.53
CA THR A 519 0.02 -5.21 5.24
C THR A 519 -0.85 -5.37 6.49
N LEU A 520 -1.82 -4.51 6.63
CA LEU A 520 -2.73 -4.44 7.77
C LEU A 520 -4.08 -3.87 7.37
N GLY A 521 -5.03 -3.96 8.27
CA GLY A 521 -6.33 -3.32 8.13
C GLY A 521 -6.83 -2.82 9.49
N ILE A 522 -7.86 -1.99 9.50
CA ILE A 522 -8.58 -1.65 10.73
C ILE A 522 -9.47 -2.83 11.09
N SER A 523 -9.44 -3.26 12.33
CA SER A 523 -10.32 -4.30 12.85
C SER A 523 -10.86 -3.92 14.23
N ILE A 524 -11.80 -4.71 14.72
CA ILE A 524 -12.55 -4.44 15.96
C ILE A 524 -12.01 -5.34 17.05
N LEU A 525 -11.47 -4.75 18.12
CA LEU A 525 -11.08 -5.43 19.33
C LEU A 525 -12.26 -5.45 20.31
N PHE A 526 -12.59 -6.63 20.80
CA PHE A 526 -13.67 -6.82 21.77
C PHE A 526 -13.26 -7.81 22.87
N SER A 527 -13.96 -7.80 23.99
CA SER A 527 -13.74 -8.81 25.01
C SER A 527 -14.50 -10.09 24.68
N LYS A 528 -13.86 -11.23 24.93
CA LYS A 528 -14.47 -12.55 24.74
C LYS A 528 -15.74 -12.64 25.58
N PRO A 529 -16.92 -12.95 24.99
CA PRO A 529 -18.13 -13.07 25.77
C PRO A 529 -17.97 -14.18 26.84
N PRO A 530 -18.39 -13.95 28.08
CA PRO A 530 -18.37 -15.00 29.08
C PRO A 530 -19.22 -16.15 28.57
N THR A 531 -18.74 -17.38 28.77
CA THR A 531 -19.54 -18.57 28.50
C THR A 531 -20.83 -18.46 29.33
N PRO A 532 -22.03 -18.60 28.74
CA PRO A 532 -23.27 -18.53 29.48
C PRO A 532 -23.24 -19.59 30.57
N PRO A 533 -23.69 -19.28 31.81
CA PRO A 533 -23.74 -20.27 32.92
C PRO A 533 -24.56 -21.47 32.43
N THR A 534 -23.99 -22.65 32.52
CA THR A 534 -24.67 -23.91 32.19
C THR A 534 -25.81 -24.17 33.15
N ASP A 535 -27.02 -24.30 32.62
CA ASP A 535 -28.21 -24.55 33.44
C ASP A 535 -28.32 -26.05 33.69
N LEU A 536 -28.38 -26.47 34.98
CA LEU A 536 -28.48 -27.87 35.40
C LEU A 536 -29.67 -28.61 34.76
N PHE A 537 -30.73 -27.85 34.39
CA PHE A 537 -31.95 -28.33 33.74
C PHE A 537 -31.98 -28.09 32.24
N SER A 538 -30.84 -27.89 31.60
CA SER A 538 -30.75 -27.65 30.16
C SER A 538 -31.40 -28.78 29.33
N PHE A 539 -31.52 -30.02 29.89
CA PHE A 539 -32.19 -31.13 29.24
C PHE A 539 -33.72 -30.94 29.12
N LEU A 540 -34.34 -30.03 29.86
CA LEU A 540 -35.76 -29.67 29.70
C LEU A 540 -36.02 -28.64 28.60
N SER A 541 -34.96 -27.89 28.18
CA SER A 541 -35.07 -26.77 27.24
C SER A 541 -35.50 -27.14 25.82
N PRO A 542 -35.29 -28.40 25.32
CA PRO A 542 -35.73 -28.77 23.96
C PRO A 542 -37.23 -28.66 23.74
N PHE A 543 -38.04 -28.77 24.80
CA PHE A 543 -39.47 -28.58 24.77
C PHE A 543 -39.89 -27.44 25.70
N SER A 544 -40.88 -26.63 25.26
CA SER A 544 -41.50 -25.65 26.15
C SER A 544 -42.27 -26.33 27.29
N LEU A 545 -42.48 -25.59 28.39
CA LEU A 545 -43.24 -26.11 29.56
C LEU A 545 -44.62 -26.59 29.16
N ASP A 546 -45.29 -25.92 28.20
CA ASP A 546 -46.60 -26.30 27.72
C ASP A 546 -46.59 -27.67 27.06
N VAL A 547 -45.56 -27.98 26.23
CA VAL A 547 -45.41 -29.33 25.62
C VAL A 547 -45.22 -30.43 26.69
N TRP A 548 -44.45 -30.15 27.74
CA TRP A 548 -44.28 -31.07 28.86
C TRP A 548 -45.59 -31.33 29.59
N ILE A 549 -46.39 -30.29 29.84
CA ILE A 549 -47.75 -30.40 30.45
C ILE A 549 -48.71 -31.21 29.57
N TYR A 550 -48.75 -30.89 28.24
CA TYR A 550 -49.58 -31.65 27.30
C TYR A 550 -49.13 -33.10 27.17
N MET A 551 -47.85 -33.38 27.17
CA MET A 551 -47.35 -34.76 27.16
C MET A 551 -47.73 -35.54 28.41
N GLY A 552 -47.59 -34.92 29.58
CA GLY A 552 -48.06 -35.51 30.86
C GLY A 552 -49.57 -35.71 30.91
N SER A 553 -50.35 -34.77 30.40
CA SER A 553 -51.82 -34.91 30.35
C SER A 553 -52.29 -36.00 29.36
N ALA A 554 -51.64 -36.10 28.21
CA ALA A 554 -51.88 -37.16 27.24
C ALA A 554 -51.51 -38.53 27.80
N TYR A 555 -50.42 -38.67 28.55
CA TYR A 555 -50.05 -39.90 29.24
C TYR A 555 -51.10 -40.36 30.20
N LEU A 556 -51.65 -39.48 31.06
CA LEU A 556 -52.71 -39.79 32.02
C LEU A 556 -53.99 -40.11 31.30
N PHE A 557 -54.37 -39.34 30.29
CA PHE A 557 -55.63 -39.58 29.54
C PHE A 557 -55.58 -40.95 28.82
N ILE A 558 -54.49 -41.26 28.11
CA ILE A 558 -54.35 -42.56 27.41
C ILE A 558 -54.38 -43.72 28.40
N SER A 559 -53.72 -43.61 29.55
CA SER A 559 -53.71 -44.65 30.57
C SER A 559 -55.12 -44.93 31.10
N LEU A 560 -55.91 -43.89 31.36
CA LEU A 560 -57.32 -43.99 31.76
C LEU A 560 -58.19 -44.54 30.65
N LEU A 561 -58.00 -44.08 29.40
CA LEU A 561 -58.78 -44.53 28.26
C LEU A 561 -58.49 -46.03 27.97
N LEU A 562 -57.26 -46.49 28.06
CA LEU A 562 -56.85 -47.86 27.87
C LEU A 562 -57.48 -48.76 28.98
N PHE A 563 -57.45 -48.28 30.24
CA PHE A 563 -58.08 -48.93 31.36
C PHE A 563 -59.61 -49.10 31.11
N ALA A 564 -60.30 -48.03 30.67
CA ALA A 564 -61.75 -48.05 30.44
C ALA A 564 -62.08 -49.01 29.29
N LEU A 565 -61.35 -48.93 28.18
CA LEU A 565 -61.58 -49.79 27.01
C LEU A 565 -61.26 -51.26 27.27
N ALA A 566 -60.22 -51.56 28.01
CA ALA A 566 -59.86 -52.91 28.41
C ALA A 566 -60.93 -53.54 29.32
N ARG A 567 -61.63 -52.75 30.11
CA ARG A 567 -62.79 -53.23 30.93
C ARG A 567 -64.01 -53.50 30.08
N MET A 568 -64.17 -52.73 28.96
CA MET A 568 -65.33 -52.93 28.07
C MET A 568 -65.08 -54.00 27.01
N ALA A 569 -63.84 -54.35 26.73
CA ALA A 569 -63.48 -55.27 25.67
C ALA A 569 -63.53 -56.73 26.19
N PRO A 570 -64.36 -57.63 25.60
CA PRO A 570 -64.50 -59.00 26.06
C PRO A 570 -63.27 -59.87 25.89
N ASP A 571 -62.41 -59.54 24.88
CA ASP A 571 -61.21 -60.32 24.56
C ASP A 571 -60.03 -60.09 25.50
N ASP A 572 -60.08 -59.03 26.37
CA ASP A 572 -59.09 -58.67 27.36
C ASP A 572 -59.35 -59.24 28.73
N TRP A 573 -60.41 -60.08 28.85
CA TRP A 573 -60.73 -60.87 30.03
C TRP A 573 -60.23 -62.29 29.90
N GLU A 574 -59.33 -62.73 30.76
CA GLU A 574 -58.71 -64.06 30.69
C GLU A 574 -59.10 -64.96 31.81
N ASN A 575 -59.08 -66.27 31.56
CA ASN A 575 -59.28 -67.25 32.62
C ASN A 575 -58.00 -67.36 33.42
N PRO A 576 -58.01 -67.04 34.74
CA PRO A 576 -56.81 -67.11 35.63
C PRO A 576 -56.27 -68.53 35.78
N HIS A 577 -57.05 -69.56 35.44
CA HIS A 577 -56.73 -70.95 35.57
C HIS A 577 -56.98 -71.74 34.27
N PRO A 578 -56.09 -71.74 33.32
CA PRO A 578 -56.29 -72.29 31.99
C PRO A 578 -56.54 -73.81 31.94
N CYS A 579 -56.35 -74.52 33.12
CA CYS A 579 -56.60 -75.99 33.25
C CYS A 579 -57.93 -76.33 33.89
N LYS A 580 -58.82 -75.36 34.25
CA LYS A 580 -60.19 -75.52 34.83
C LYS A 580 -61.17 -74.65 34.00
N GLU A 581 -62.40 -75.10 33.93
CA GLU A 581 -63.49 -74.22 33.44
C GLU A 581 -63.66 -73.03 34.36
N PRO A 582 -63.69 -71.81 33.72
CA PRO A 582 -63.72 -70.57 34.56
C PRO A 582 -65.04 -70.40 35.30
N GLU A 583 -64.94 -70.29 36.62
CA GLU A 583 -66.08 -69.76 37.42
C GLU A 583 -66.09 -68.25 37.40
N GLU A 584 -64.89 -67.60 37.22
CA GLU A 584 -64.75 -66.16 37.13
C GLU A 584 -63.62 -65.82 36.10
N VAL A 585 -63.80 -64.74 35.30
CA VAL A 585 -62.76 -64.23 34.41
C VAL A 585 -62.10 -62.98 34.95
N GLU A 586 -60.75 -62.95 34.93
CA GLU A 586 -59.97 -61.77 35.40
C GLU A 586 -59.49 -60.87 34.29
N ASN A 587 -59.55 -59.58 34.59
CA ASN A 587 -58.99 -58.58 33.68
C ASN A 587 -57.63 -58.11 34.21
N ILE A 588 -56.52 -58.41 33.40
CA ILE A 588 -55.19 -58.09 33.74
C ILE A 588 -54.90 -56.57 33.69
N TRP A 589 -55.78 -55.79 33.01
CA TRP A 589 -55.60 -54.37 32.79
C TRP A 589 -56.15 -53.61 34.04
N SER A 590 -55.34 -53.51 35.10
CA SER A 590 -55.49 -52.58 36.18
C SER A 590 -54.95 -51.18 35.77
N ILE A 591 -55.35 -50.13 36.49
CA ILE A 591 -54.84 -48.80 36.31
C ILE A 591 -53.31 -48.76 36.33
N MET A 592 -52.73 -49.58 37.25
CA MET A 592 -51.25 -49.68 37.36
C MET A 592 -50.65 -50.33 36.14
N ASN A 593 -51.23 -51.38 35.59
CA ASN A 593 -50.71 -52.06 34.40
C ASN A 593 -50.84 -51.17 33.11
N THR A 594 -51.96 -50.42 33.00
CA THR A 594 -52.12 -49.47 31.91
C THR A 594 -51.18 -48.26 31.97
N THR A 595 -50.96 -47.70 33.17
CA THR A 595 -49.97 -46.65 33.36
C THR A 595 -48.55 -47.19 33.10
N TRP A 596 -48.26 -48.42 33.54
CA TRP A 596 -46.95 -49.04 33.28
C TRP A 596 -46.69 -49.29 31.79
N LEU A 597 -47.68 -49.78 31.03
CA LEU A 597 -47.59 -49.94 29.59
C LEU A 597 -47.37 -48.59 28.93
N SER A 598 -48.08 -47.57 29.29
CA SER A 598 -48.00 -46.23 28.73
C SER A 598 -46.64 -45.57 28.96
N ILE A 599 -46.07 -45.66 30.21
CA ILE A 599 -44.74 -45.10 30.52
C ILE A 599 -43.61 -45.91 29.84
N GLY A 600 -43.71 -47.24 29.84
CA GLY A 600 -42.71 -48.11 29.21
C GLY A 600 -42.62 -47.85 27.71
N SER A 601 -43.76 -47.66 27.04
CA SER A 601 -43.74 -47.26 25.59
C SER A 601 -43.23 -45.86 25.38
N LEU A 602 -43.45 -44.88 26.26
CA LEU A 602 -42.91 -43.56 26.20
C LEU A 602 -41.38 -43.55 26.30
N MET A 603 -40.86 -44.46 27.13
CA MET A 603 -39.41 -44.66 27.30
C MET A 603 -38.77 -45.50 26.16
N GLY A 604 -39.55 -45.88 25.16
CA GLY A 604 -39.06 -46.68 24.01
C GLY A 604 -38.80 -48.15 24.40
N GLN A 605 -39.34 -48.63 25.54
CA GLN A 605 -39.23 -50.03 26.01
C GLN A 605 -40.56 -50.77 25.78
N GLY A 606 -40.50 -52.03 25.51
CA GLY A 606 -41.66 -52.89 25.42
C GLY A 606 -42.16 -53.27 26.80
N CYS A 607 -43.42 -53.75 26.88
CA CYS A 607 -44.03 -54.34 28.10
C CYS A 607 -44.40 -55.77 27.77
N ASP A 608 -44.24 -56.65 28.75
CA ASP A 608 -44.59 -58.09 28.56
C ASP A 608 -46.09 -58.33 28.46
N ILE A 609 -46.88 -57.42 28.94
CA ILE A 609 -48.35 -57.44 28.88
C ILE A 609 -48.78 -56.66 27.66
N LEU A 610 -49.37 -57.34 26.65
CA LEU A 610 -49.92 -56.75 25.46
C LEU A 610 -51.41 -56.86 25.36
N PRO A 611 -52.17 -55.83 24.95
CA PRO A 611 -53.61 -55.89 24.78
C PRO A 611 -53.97 -56.86 23.68
N LYS A 612 -55.09 -57.58 23.81
CA LYS A 612 -55.61 -58.57 22.85
C LYS A 612 -56.75 -58.06 22.01
N ALA A 613 -57.62 -57.23 22.57
CA ALA A 613 -58.73 -56.69 21.83
C ALA A 613 -58.33 -55.69 20.78
N ALA A 614 -59.05 -55.58 19.69
CA ALA A 614 -58.74 -54.67 18.57
C ALA A 614 -58.84 -53.20 18.97
N SER A 615 -59.76 -52.80 19.85
CA SER A 615 -59.89 -51.45 20.38
C SER A 615 -58.68 -51.00 21.17
N THR A 616 -58.25 -51.83 22.12
CA THR A 616 -57.09 -51.59 22.99
C THR A 616 -55.79 -51.62 22.25
N ARG A 617 -55.69 -52.49 21.22
CA ARG A 617 -54.53 -52.48 20.27
C ARG A 617 -54.42 -51.20 19.45
N LEU A 618 -55.55 -50.68 18.97
CA LEU A 618 -55.55 -49.45 18.20
C LEU A 618 -55.06 -48.27 19.04
N VAL A 619 -55.56 -48.11 20.26
CA VAL A 619 -55.15 -47.02 21.18
C VAL A 619 -53.67 -47.21 21.53
N THR A 620 -53.24 -48.43 21.83
CA THR A 620 -51.80 -48.71 22.09
C THR A 620 -50.90 -48.40 20.87
N GLY A 621 -51.31 -48.73 19.67
CA GLY A 621 -50.62 -48.45 18.46
C GLY A 621 -50.48 -46.93 18.16
N MET A 622 -51.62 -46.20 18.40
CA MET A 622 -51.56 -44.71 18.25
C MET A 622 -50.70 -44.09 19.31
N TRP A 623 -50.71 -44.59 20.54
CA TRP A 623 -49.80 -44.14 21.61
C TRP A 623 -48.33 -44.41 21.29
N TRP A 624 -48.00 -45.56 20.76
CA TRP A 624 -46.64 -45.89 20.33
C TRP A 624 -46.17 -44.99 19.19
N PHE A 625 -47.00 -44.68 18.21
CA PHE A 625 -46.72 -43.72 17.16
C PHE A 625 -46.43 -42.34 17.74
N PHE A 626 -47.28 -41.86 18.64
CA PHE A 626 -47.10 -40.56 19.33
C PHE A 626 -45.78 -40.57 20.12
N ALA A 627 -45.52 -41.60 20.91
CA ALA A 627 -44.33 -41.70 21.75
C ALA A 627 -43.05 -41.70 20.87
N LEU A 628 -43.05 -42.42 19.74
CA LEU A 628 -41.96 -42.47 18.80
C LEU A 628 -41.69 -41.08 18.15
N MET A 629 -42.73 -40.34 17.78
CA MET A 629 -42.61 -39.02 17.22
C MET A 629 -42.08 -38.01 18.22
N MET A 630 -42.55 -38.08 19.46
CA MET A 630 -42.08 -37.20 20.53
C MET A 630 -40.63 -37.46 20.92
N LEU A 631 -40.22 -38.75 21.01
CA LEU A 631 -38.84 -39.12 21.29
C LEU A 631 -37.87 -38.61 20.20
N ASN A 632 -38.22 -38.81 18.90
CA ASN A 632 -37.40 -38.35 17.80
C ASN A 632 -37.34 -36.80 17.74
N SER A 633 -38.47 -36.11 17.99
CA SER A 633 -38.50 -34.64 18.06
C SER A 633 -37.68 -34.11 19.21
N TYR A 634 -37.71 -34.77 20.37
CA TYR A 634 -36.89 -34.40 21.52
C TYR A 634 -35.40 -34.53 21.20
N THR A 635 -34.97 -35.67 20.60
CA THR A 635 -33.58 -35.93 20.24
C THR A 635 -33.08 -34.91 19.22
N ALA A 636 -33.88 -34.62 18.16
CA ALA A 636 -33.54 -33.63 17.15
C ALA A 636 -33.42 -32.22 17.74
N ASN A 637 -34.38 -31.79 18.56
CA ASN A 637 -34.38 -30.49 19.22
C ASN A 637 -33.25 -30.36 20.25
N LEU A 638 -32.89 -31.41 20.95
CA LEU A 638 -31.78 -31.41 21.91
C LEU A 638 -30.44 -31.21 21.13
N ALA A 639 -30.25 -31.90 20.01
CA ALA A 639 -29.09 -31.75 19.18
C ALA A 639 -28.99 -30.30 18.61
N ALA A 640 -30.10 -29.76 18.09
CA ALA A 640 -30.18 -28.38 17.60
C ALA A 640 -29.93 -27.35 18.73
N PHE A 641 -30.49 -27.56 19.92
CA PHE A 641 -30.27 -26.67 21.07
C PHE A 641 -28.80 -26.64 21.51
N LEU A 642 -28.18 -27.82 21.61
CA LEU A 642 -26.76 -27.93 22.00
C LEU A 642 -25.83 -27.29 20.92
N THR A 643 -26.21 -27.34 19.65
CA THR A 643 -25.47 -26.69 18.55
C THR A 643 -25.68 -25.17 18.53
N ASN A 644 -26.92 -24.70 18.73
CA ASN A 644 -27.28 -23.28 18.63
C ASN A 644 -26.93 -22.48 19.90
N SER A 645 -26.85 -23.10 21.05
CA SER A 645 -26.46 -22.43 22.32
C SER A 645 -25.02 -21.91 22.28
N ARG A 646 -24.21 -22.31 21.27
CA ARG A 646 -22.85 -21.83 21.01
C ARG A 646 -22.80 -20.53 20.18
N GLN A 647 -23.84 -20.22 19.40
CA GLN A 647 -24.01 -18.96 18.68
C GLN A 647 -24.79 -17.96 19.54
N GLY A 648 -24.18 -17.52 20.65
CA GLY A 648 -24.70 -16.34 21.35
C GLY A 648 -24.69 -15.16 20.36
N ASN A 649 -25.63 -14.23 20.44
CA ASN A 649 -25.70 -12.98 19.69
C ASN A 649 -24.45 -12.12 19.93
N SER A 650 -23.30 -12.59 19.46
CA SER A 650 -22.06 -11.84 19.44
C SER A 650 -22.07 -10.98 18.19
N ILE A 651 -21.71 -9.72 18.33
CA ILE A 651 -21.43 -8.85 17.20
C ILE A 651 -20.40 -9.55 16.32
N SER A 652 -20.70 -9.71 15.03
CA SER A 652 -19.84 -10.38 14.07
C SER A 652 -19.22 -9.44 13.06
N SER A 653 -19.75 -8.22 12.94
CA SER A 653 -19.33 -7.25 11.92
C SER A 653 -19.41 -5.80 12.41
N ALA A 654 -18.85 -4.88 11.62
CA ALA A 654 -18.97 -3.43 11.85
C ALA A 654 -20.41 -2.94 11.65
N GLU A 655 -21.15 -3.56 10.74
CA GLU A 655 -22.55 -3.27 10.47
C GLU A 655 -23.40 -3.58 11.70
N ASP A 656 -23.18 -4.73 12.33
CA ASP A 656 -23.87 -5.09 13.58
C ASP A 656 -23.56 -4.09 14.70
N LEU A 657 -22.29 -3.66 14.76
CA LEU A 657 -21.86 -2.67 15.75
C LEU A 657 -22.52 -1.30 15.48
N ALA A 658 -22.67 -0.91 14.20
CA ALA A 658 -23.33 0.33 13.80
C ALA A 658 -24.87 0.30 13.95
N ALA A 659 -25.48 -0.89 13.93
CA ALA A 659 -26.94 -1.07 14.04
C ALA A 659 -27.45 -1.01 15.50
N GLN A 660 -26.57 -1.12 16.49
CA GLN A 660 -26.93 -1.15 17.90
C GLN A 660 -26.38 0.06 18.67
N ASN A 661 -27.00 0.42 19.81
CA ASN A 661 -26.61 1.56 20.67
C ASN A 661 -26.11 1.17 22.07
N LYS A 662 -26.11 -0.12 22.41
CA LYS A 662 -25.77 -0.60 23.74
C LYS A 662 -24.26 -0.63 23.97
N ILE A 663 -23.50 -1.12 22.98
CA ILE A 663 -22.06 -1.22 23.02
C ILE A 663 -21.48 0.06 22.40
N LYS A 664 -20.76 0.83 23.19
CA LYS A 664 -20.04 1.99 22.72
C LYS A 664 -18.76 1.54 22.04
N TYR A 665 -18.30 2.32 21.06
CA TYR A 665 -17.07 2.02 20.34
C TYR A 665 -16.27 3.29 20.09
N GLY A 666 -14.97 3.16 19.93
CA GLY A 666 -14.06 4.27 19.76
C GLY A 666 -12.75 3.88 19.10
N ALA A 667 -11.90 4.88 18.85
CA ALA A 667 -10.57 4.73 18.27
C ALA A 667 -9.58 5.66 18.96
N MET A 668 -8.28 5.56 18.62
CA MET A 668 -7.26 6.47 19.12
C MET A 668 -7.44 7.87 18.51
N ALA A 669 -7.44 8.90 19.35
CA ALA A 669 -7.55 10.30 18.93
C ALA A 669 -6.34 10.72 18.08
N GLY A 670 -6.59 11.38 16.93
CA GLY A 670 -5.54 11.87 16.03
C GLY A 670 -4.81 10.79 15.21
N GLY A 671 -5.20 9.53 15.31
CA GLY A 671 -4.65 8.42 14.53
C GLY A 671 -5.27 8.27 13.13
N SER A 672 -4.63 7.42 12.31
CA SER A 672 -5.11 7.04 10.97
C SER A 672 -6.50 6.41 10.99
N THR A 673 -6.81 5.62 12.03
CA THR A 673 -8.11 4.97 12.23
C THR A 673 -9.23 5.99 12.45
N MET A 674 -9.00 7.01 13.30
CA MET A 674 -9.95 8.10 13.48
C MET A 674 -10.20 8.88 12.18
N GLY A 675 -9.11 9.16 11.41
CA GLY A 675 -9.20 9.83 10.12
C GLY A 675 -10.03 9.04 9.11
N PHE A 676 -9.87 7.72 9.08
CA PHE A 676 -10.62 6.83 8.21
C PHE A 676 -12.14 6.95 8.40
N PHE A 677 -12.63 6.91 9.64
CA PHE A 677 -14.07 7.04 9.91
C PHE A 677 -14.60 8.44 9.65
N ARG A 678 -13.79 9.48 9.96
CA ARG A 678 -14.17 10.88 9.75
C ARG A 678 -14.30 11.24 8.27
N ASP A 679 -13.34 10.79 7.46
CA ASP A 679 -13.20 11.20 6.06
C ASP A 679 -13.87 10.18 5.09
N SER A 680 -14.50 9.11 5.61
CA SER A 680 -15.18 8.09 4.81
C SER A 680 -16.53 8.55 4.28
N ASN A 681 -16.80 8.22 3.01
CA ASN A 681 -18.09 8.44 2.35
C ASN A 681 -19.07 7.24 2.49
N PHE A 682 -18.63 6.15 3.13
CA PHE A 682 -19.48 4.96 3.29
C PHE A 682 -20.48 5.14 4.44
N SER A 683 -21.75 4.89 4.16
CA SER A 683 -22.86 5.23 5.07
C SER A 683 -22.76 4.60 6.46
N THR A 684 -22.29 3.36 6.56
CA THR A 684 -22.05 2.64 7.83
C THR A 684 -20.98 3.34 8.65
N TYR A 685 -19.85 3.71 8.02
CA TYR A 685 -18.74 4.36 8.70
C TYR A 685 -19.06 5.80 9.09
N GLN A 686 -19.88 6.51 8.32
CA GLN A 686 -20.39 7.84 8.71
C GLN A 686 -21.32 7.75 9.94
N LYS A 687 -22.19 6.75 10.00
CA LYS A 687 -23.01 6.49 11.20
C LYS A 687 -22.14 6.20 12.41
N MET A 688 -21.10 5.36 12.23
CA MET A 688 -20.16 5.06 13.30
C MET A 688 -19.40 6.31 13.75
N TRP A 689 -18.96 7.15 12.82
CA TRP A 689 -18.31 8.43 13.13
C TRP A 689 -19.21 9.33 13.96
N THR A 690 -20.44 9.56 13.50
CA THR A 690 -21.43 10.41 14.20
C THR A 690 -21.71 9.89 15.61
N ALA A 691 -21.81 8.57 15.78
CA ALA A 691 -21.98 7.95 17.09
C ALA A 691 -20.77 8.14 18.00
N MET A 692 -19.54 8.07 17.45
CA MET A 692 -18.32 8.28 18.23
C MET A 692 -18.12 9.75 18.60
N GLU A 693 -18.40 10.67 17.69
CA GLU A 693 -18.22 12.12 17.90
C GLU A 693 -19.22 12.67 18.93
N SER A 694 -20.47 12.21 18.85
CA SER A 694 -21.55 12.64 19.75
C SER A 694 -21.50 11.97 21.14
N ALA A 695 -20.65 10.98 21.34
CA ALA A 695 -20.62 10.22 22.58
C ALA A 695 -20.11 11.03 23.77
N SER A 696 -20.90 11.09 24.84
CA SER A 696 -20.50 11.67 26.13
C SER A 696 -20.59 10.60 27.23
N PRO A 697 -19.52 10.33 28.01
CA PRO A 697 -18.13 10.82 27.87
C PRO A 697 -17.48 10.31 26.58
N SER A 698 -16.40 11.02 26.14
CA SER A 698 -15.68 10.70 24.91
C SER A 698 -15.27 9.22 24.84
N VAL A 699 -15.51 8.64 23.68
CA VAL A 699 -15.10 7.25 23.36
C VAL A 699 -13.67 7.16 22.81
N PHE A 700 -13.06 8.28 22.46
CA PHE A 700 -11.68 8.33 21.96
C PHE A 700 -10.68 8.17 23.10
N THR A 701 -9.57 7.49 22.81
CA THR A 701 -8.47 7.26 23.76
C THR A 701 -7.21 7.98 23.32
N LYS A 702 -6.28 8.23 24.25
CA LYS A 702 -5.01 8.90 23.92
C LYS A 702 -3.99 7.93 23.32
N THR A 703 -4.03 6.67 23.73
CA THR A 703 -3.12 5.60 23.28
C THR A 703 -3.91 4.34 22.95
N ASN A 704 -3.29 3.44 22.18
CA ASN A 704 -3.88 2.12 21.89
C ASN A 704 -4.00 1.28 23.16
N ASP A 705 -3.02 1.36 24.08
CA ASP A 705 -3.03 0.60 25.34
C ASP A 705 -4.20 0.99 26.24
N GLU A 706 -4.51 2.29 26.33
CA GLU A 706 -5.71 2.79 27.03
C GLU A 706 -7.00 2.21 26.41
N GLY A 707 -7.02 2.09 25.07
CA GLY A 707 -8.14 1.49 24.33
C GLY A 707 -8.33 0.02 24.66
N VAL A 708 -7.25 -0.75 24.67
CA VAL A 708 -7.23 -2.18 25.01
C VAL A 708 -7.67 -2.38 26.47
N GLU A 709 -7.13 -1.60 27.40
CA GLU A 709 -7.50 -1.66 28.82
C GLU A 709 -9.00 -1.31 29.03
N ARG A 710 -9.52 -0.34 28.26
CA ARG A 710 -10.92 0.05 28.31
C ARG A 710 -11.85 -1.06 27.79
N VAL A 711 -11.42 -1.86 26.79
CA VAL A 711 -12.16 -3.05 26.34
C VAL A 711 -12.18 -4.12 27.45
N GLN A 712 -11.05 -4.41 28.08
CA GLN A 712 -10.95 -5.40 29.16
C GLN A 712 -11.83 -5.01 30.37
N LYS A 713 -11.77 -3.75 30.79
CA LYS A 713 -12.56 -3.23 31.92
C LYS A 713 -14.04 -3.01 31.56
N GLY A 714 -14.38 -2.91 30.27
CA GLY A 714 -15.70 -2.51 29.78
C GLY A 714 -16.79 -3.58 29.87
N LYS A 715 -16.50 -4.80 30.30
CA LYS A 715 -17.47 -5.91 30.51
C LYS A 715 -18.41 -6.08 29.30
N ASN A 716 -17.86 -6.18 28.10
CA ASN A 716 -18.59 -6.32 26.81
C ASN A 716 -19.49 -5.12 26.43
N LEU A 717 -19.25 -3.93 27.01
CA LEU A 717 -19.99 -2.71 26.69
C LEU A 717 -19.15 -1.70 25.87
N TYR A 718 -17.92 -2.02 25.55
CA TYR A 718 -17.03 -1.16 24.75
C TYR A 718 -16.23 -1.98 23.76
N ALA A 719 -16.18 -1.53 22.50
CA ALA A 719 -15.35 -2.06 21.43
C ALA A 719 -14.32 -1.01 21.01
N PHE A 720 -13.13 -1.44 20.62
CA PHE A 720 -12.06 -0.54 20.20
C PHE A 720 -11.60 -0.86 18.79
N MET A 721 -11.62 0.15 17.91
CA MET A 721 -11.16 0.02 16.54
C MET A 721 -9.70 0.44 16.46
N MET A 722 -8.87 -0.48 15.99
CA MET A 722 -7.43 -0.29 15.88
C MET A 722 -6.84 -1.08 14.72
N GLU A 723 -5.59 -0.83 14.41
CA GLU A 723 -4.88 -1.54 13.36
C GLU A 723 -4.63 -3.01 13.74
N SER A 724 -4.84 -3.92 12.78
CA SER A 724 -4.85 -5.37 12.99
C SER A 724 -3.54 -5.91 13.58
N THR A 725 -2.40 -5.30 13.23
CA THR A 725 -1.09 -5.72 13.72
C THR A 725 -0.96 -5.59 15.24
N THR A 726 -1.34 -4.43 15.79
CA THR A 726 -1.35 -4.19 17.23
C THR A 726 -2.46 -4.97 17.93
N LEU A 727 -3.60 -5.17 17.24
CA LEU A 727 -4.70 -5.97 17.71
C LEU A 727 -4.26 -7.44 17.89
N GLU A 728 -3.71 -8.05 16.85
CA GLU A 728 -3.18 -9.42 16.86
C GLU A 728 -2.16 -9.61 17.99
N TYR A 729 -1.24 -8.66 18.16
CA TYR A 729 -0.25 -8.69 19.23
C TYR A 729 -0.88 -8.75 20.63
N ASN A 730 -1.96 -7.98 20.86
CA ASN A 730 -2.67 -7.97 22.14
C ASN A 730 -3.51 -9.24 22.37
N VAL A 731 -4.17 -9.74 21.32
CA VAL A 731 -5.00 -10.96 21.40
C VAL A 731 -4.17 -12.20 21.72
N GLU A 732 -2.93 -12.30 21.16
CA GLU A 732 -2.01 -13.41 21.47
C GLU A 732 -1.52 -13.42 22.93
N ARG A 733 -1.61 -12.31 23.67
CA ARG A 733 -1.15 -12.15 25.06
C ARG A 733 -2.25 -12.02 26.09
N LYS A 734 -3.42 -11.57 25.68
CA LYS A 734 -4.58 -11.31 26.53
C LYS A 734 -5.75 -12.17 26.07
N CYS A 735 -5.89 -13.36 26.67
CA CYS A 735 -6.84 -14.40 26.24
C CYS A 735 -8.33 -14.04 26.44
N ASP A 736 -8.60 -12.94 27.14
CA ASP A 736 -9.92 -12.36 27.34
C ASP A 736 -10.36 -11.45 26.17
N LEU A 737 -9.47 -11.24 25.18
CA LEU A 737 -9.73 -10.41 24.01
C LEU A 737 -9.92 -11.25 22.75
N VAL A 738 -10.71 -10.73 21.83
CA VAL A 738 -10.99 -11.35 20.53
C VAL A 738 -11.11 -10.29 19.45
N GLN A 739 -10.68 -10.63 18.23
CA GLN A 739 -10.95 -9.85 17.02
C GLN A 739 -12.35 -10.17 16.50
N ILE A 740 -13.12 -9.15 16.17
CA ILE A 740 -14.43 -9.29 15.54
C ILE A 740 -14.35 -8.90 14.06
N GLY A 741 -14.88 -9.76 13.21
CA GLY A 741 -14.96 -9.54 11.77
C GLY A 741 -13.61 -9.53 11.08
N GLY A 742 -13.65 -9.20 9.79
CA GLY A 742 -12.46 -9.00 8.96
C GLY A 742 -11.88 -7.59 9.08
N TRP A 743 -11.02 -7.25 8.13
CA TRP A 743 -10.47 -5.91 8.00
C TRP A 743 -11.49 -4.97 7.36
N LEU A 744 -11.65 -3.77 7.92
CA LEU A 744 -12.55 -2.73 7.40
C LEU A 744 -11.91 -1.93 6.25
N ASP A 745 -10.58 -1.93 6.18
CA ASP A 745 -9.79 -1.32 5.12
C ASP A 745 -8.49 -2.10 4.90
N TYR A 746 -7.75 -1.70 3.87
CA TYR A 746 -6.42 -2.25 3.57
C TYR A 746 -5.40 -1.13 3.61
N LYS A 747 -4.43 -1.25 4.47
CA LYS A 747 -3.31 -0.32 4.65
C LYS A 747 -2.00 -1.07 4.66
N SER A 748 -0.92 -0.31 4.62
CA SER A 748 0.43 -0.89 4.65
C SER A 748 1.36 -0.04 5.49
N TYR A 749 2.35 -0.67 6.10
CA TYR A 749 3.50 0.00 6.67
C TYR A 749 4.67 -0.05 5.69
N GLY A 750 5.39 1.05 5.58
CA GLY A 750 6.60 1.18 4.79
C GLY A 750 7.67 1.96 5.56
N ILE A 751 8.91 1.79 5.16
CA ILE A 751 10.02 2.62 5.66
C ILE A 751 9.91 3.97 4.97
N ALA A 752 9.75 5.03 5.75
CA ALA A 752 9.71 6.39 5.24
C ALA A 752 11.13 6.96 5.10
N MET A 753 11.34 7.82 4.11
CA MET A 753 12.60 8.50 3.86
C MET A 753 12.33 9.91 3.32
N PRO A 754 13.31 10.82 3.37
CA PRO A 754 13.18 12.13 2.74
C PRO A 754 12.75 12.02 1.29
N PHE A 755 11.99 13.00 0.84
CA PHE A 755 11.50 13.04 -0.53
C PHE A 755 12.66 13.03 -1.53
N ASN A 756 12.57 12.25 -2.59
CA ASN A 756 13.61 12.04 -3.61
C ASN A 756 14.94 11.49 -3.07
N SER A 757 14.90 10.67 -2.02
CA SER A 757 16.11 10.03 -1.48
C SER A 757 16.83 9.19 -2.54
N PRO A 758 18.13 9.39 -2.77
CA PRO A 758 18.93 8.61 -3.74
C PRO A 758 19.02 7.13 -3.36
N TYR A 759 18.79 6.80 -2.08
CA TYR A 759 18.87 5.43 -1.55
C TYR A 759 17.56 4.66 -1.69
N ARG A 760 16.48 5.31 -2.17
CA ARG A 760 15.15 4.70 -2.25
C ARG A 760 15.15 3.40 -3.04
N LYS A 761 15.86 3.33 -4.18
CA LYS A 761 15.91 2.16 -5.07
C LYS A 761 16.55 0.97 -4.35
N GLN A 762 17.70 1.17 -3.71
CA GLN A 762 18.43 0.11 -3.01
C GLN A 762 17.67 -0.40 -1.77
N ILE A 763 17.17 0.51 -0.93
CA ILE A 763 16.43 0.13 0.29
C ILE A 763 15.11 -0.57 -0.10
N SER A 764 14.41 -0.08 -1.14
CA SER A 764 13.20 -0.73 -1.66
C SER A 764 13.49 -2.13 -2.21
N GLY A 765 14.58 -2.30 -2.95
CA GLY A 765 15.03 -3.60 -3.45
C GLY A 765 15.35 -4.58 -2.32
N ALA A 766 15.99 -4.10 -1.23
CA ALA A 766 16.26 -4.92 -0.05
C ALA A 766 14.97 -5.37 0.65
N VAL A 767 13.98 -4.47 0.84
CA VAL A 767 12.68 -4.82 1.43
C VAL A 767 11.95 -5.87 0.59
N LEU A 768 11.94 -5.72 -0.74
CA LEU A 768 11.33 -6.71 -1.64
C LEU A 768 12.02 -8.06 -1.52
N LYS A 769 13.35 -8.08 -1.53
CA LYS A 769 14.14 -9.32 -1.40
C LYS A 769 13.91 -10.03 -0.06
N LEU A 770 13.79 -9.29 1.05
CA LEU A 770 13.40 -9.86 2.34
C LEU A 770 11.99 -10.46 2.30
N GLY A 771 11.08 -9.86 1.55
CA GLY A 771 9.73 -10.40 1.29
C GLY A 771 9.78 -11.72 0.51
N GLU A 772 10.53 -11.77 -0.57
CA GLU A 772 10.72 -12.97 -1.42
C GLU A 772 11.36 -14.13 -0.66
N LEU A 773 12.32 -13.83 0.22
CA LEU A 773 12.97 -14.83 1.08
C LEU A 773 12.08 -15.29 2.26
N GLY A 774 10.90 -14.70 2.45
CA GLY A 774 10.00 -15.01 3.56
C GLY A 774 10.47 -14.48 4.93
N GLN A 775 11.57 -13.75 4.99
CA GLN A 775 12.14 -13.24 6.25
C GLN A 775 11.22 -12.23 6.95
N LEU A 776 10.44 -11.43 6.19
CA LEU A 776 9.46 -10.52 6.79
C LEU A 776 8.37 -11.27 7.58
N ALA A 777 7.93 -12.42 7.08
CA ALA A 777 6.95 -13.27 7.76
C ALA A 777 7.55 -13.94 9.00
N GLU A 778 8.81 -14.37 8.91
CA GLU A 778 9.54 -14.97 10.04
C GLU A 778 9.76 -13.96 11.16
N LEU A 779 10.18 -12.73 10.85
CA LEU A 779 10.29 -11.64 11.82
C LEU A 779 8.94 -11.32 12.47
N LYS A 780 7.84 -11.32 11.69
CA LYS A 780 6.50 -11.15 12.26
C LYS A 780 6.18 -12.30 13.22
N ARG A 781 6.42 -13.56 12.85
CA ARG A 781 6.20 -14.73 13.71
C ARG A 781 6.98 -14.63 15.01
N LYS A 782 8.28 -14.26 14.93
CA LYS A 782 9.16 -14.07 16.09
C LYS A 782 8.55 -13.08 17.09
N TRP A 783 8.17 -11.88 16.66
CA TRP A 783 7.74 -10.81 17.57
C TRP A 783 6.27 -10.90 18.01
N TRP A 784 5.38 -11.54 17.21
CA TRP A 784 3.98 -11.71 17.62
C TRP A 784 3.73 -12.98 18.44
N LYS A 785 4.43 -14.09 18.11
CA LYS A 785 4.13 -15.40 18.72
C LYS A 785 5.19 -15.94 19.67
N GLU A 786 6.48 -15.64 19.47
CA GLU A 786 7.56 -16.27 20.21
C GLU A 786 8.10 -15.41 21.35
N MET A 787 8.18 -14.09 21.14
CA MET A 787 8.78 -13.17 22.11
C MET A 787 7.72 -12.55 23.04
N HIS A 788 8.15 -12.17 24.25
CA HIS A 788 7.35 -11.43 25.25
C HIS A 788 5.98 -12.06 25.57
N GLY A 789 5.90 -13.38 25.72
CA GLY A 789 4.67 -14.08 26.09
C GLY A 789 3.65 -14.23 24.97
N GLY A 790 4.07 -14.09 23.71
CA GLY A 790 3.24 -14.44 22.58
C GLY A 790 2.90 -15.93 22.56
N GLY A 791 1.72 -16.31 22.03
CA GLY A 791 1.27 -17.70 21.96
C GLY A 791 0.79 -18.29 23.29
N ASN A 792 0.75 -17.52 24.39
CA ASN A 792 0.26 -17.97 25.67
C ASN A 792 -1.25 -18.20 25.71
N CYS A 793 -1.99 -17.59 24.82
CA CYS A 793 -3.39 -17.88 24.60
C CYS A 793 -3.46 -19.06 23.66
N GLU A 794 -3.38 -20.29 24.23
CA GLU A 794 -3.70 -21.48 23.46
C GLU A 794 -5.00 -21.21 22.71
N LYS A 795 -4.93 -21.32 21.40
CA LYS A 795 -6.13 -21.53 20.62
C LYS A 795 -6.75 -22.77 21.26
N SER A 796 -7.80 -22.56 22.09
CA SER A 796 -8.69 -23.68 22.40
C SER A 796 -8.97 -24.32 21.05
N ASP A 797 -8.62 -25.60 20.91
CA ASP A 797 -8.60 -26.41 19.70
C ASP A 797 -9.93 -26.37 18.96
N ASP A 798 -10.27 -25.25 18.35
CA ASP A 798 -11.42 -25.09 17.46
C ASP A 798 -11.10 -25.45 16.01
N GLU A 799 -9.85 -25.85 15.69
CA GLU A 799 -9.46 -26.36 14.36
C GLU A 799 -9.34 -27.89 14.24
N GLY A 800 -9.44 -28.61 15.35
CA GLY A 800 -9.66 -30.07 15.30
C GLY A 800 -11.13 -30.35 15.55
N GLY A 801 -11.81 -30.99 14.62
CA GLY A 801 -13.23 -31.36 14.68
C GLY A 801 -13.64 -32.31 15.83
N ASP A 802 -13.07 -32.18 17.00
CA ASP A 802 -13.52 -32.82 18.23
C ASP A 802 -14.69 -31.99 18.80
N THR A 803 -15.88 -32.55 18.65
CA THR A 803 -17.07 -32.07 19.36
C THR A 803 -16.73 -32.06 20.85
N PRO A 804 -16.82 -30.89 21.54
CA PRO A 804 -16.52 -30.81 22.94
C PRO A 804 -17.40 -31.80 23.69
N GLU A 805 -16.79 -32.64 24.53
CA GLU A 805 -17.48 -33.62 25.35
C GLU A 805 -18.59 -32.98 26.18
N LEU A 806 -19.72 -33.66 26.29
CA LEU A 806 -20.83 -33.25 27.14
C LEU A 806 -20.38 -33.40 28.62
N GLY A 807 -19.96 -32.31 29.23
CA GLY A 807 -19.54 -32.26 30.61
C GLY A 807 -20.67 -32.51 31.58
N LEU A 808 -20.34 -32.84 32.85
CA LEU A 808 -21.27 -33.05 33.93
C LEU A 808 -22.20 -31.84 34.18
N GLU A 809 -21.73 -30.65 33.79
CA GLU A 809 -22.49 -29.40 33.91
C GLU A 809 -23.78 -29.39 33.06
N ASN A 810 -23.78 -30.07 31.92
CA ASN A 810 -24.92 -30.14 30.99
C ASN A 810 -25.87 -31.33 31.28
N VAL A 811 -25.36 -32.42 31.89
CA VAL A 811 -26.09 -33.68 32.09
C VAL A 811 -26.36 -33.93 33.57
N GLY A 812 -25.79 -33.11 34.49
CA GLY A 812 -25.91 -33.28 35.92
C GLY A 812 -27.33 -33.30 36.46
N GLY A 813 -28.26 -32.54 35.80
CA GLY A 813 -29.67 -32.55 36.13
C GLY A 813 -30.36 -33.92 35.94
N VAL A 814 -29.91 -34.72 34.96
CA VAL A 814 -30.45 -36.07 34.74
C VAL A 814 -30.07 -36.99 35.89
N PHE A 815 -28.84 -36.89 36.39
CA PHE A 815 -28.39 -37.66 37.56
C PHE A 815 -29.12 -37.21 38.85
N LEU A 816 -29.43 -35.91 38.96
CA LEU A 816 -30.24 -35.41 40.09
C LEU A 816 -31.63 -36.00 40.09
N VAL A 817 -32.31 -36.03 38.91
CA VAL A 817 -33.66 -36.65 38.78
C VAL A 817 -33.59 -38.13 39.05
N LEU A 818 -32.55 -38.84 38.60
CA LEU A 818 -32.33 -40.26 38.93
C LEU A 818 -32.18 -40.45 40.45
N GLY A 819 -31.35 -39.62 41.11
CA GLY A 819 -31.16 -39.68 42.55
C GLY A 819 -32.44 -39.45 43.36
N LEU A 820 -33.26 -38.46 42.97
CA LEU A 820 -34.54 -38.17 43.56
C LEU A 820 -35.54 -39.31 43.35
N GLY A 821 -35.55 -39.92 42.16
CA GLY A 821 -36.38 -41.09 41.84
C GLY A 821 -36.00 -42.30 42.67
N LEU A 822 -34.72 -42.61 42.84
CA LEU A 822 -34.23 -43.69 43.68
C LEU A 822 -34.57 -43.46 45.18
N PHE A 823 -34.46 -42.19 45.64
CA PHE A 823 -34.85 -41.83 46.98
C PHE A 823 -36.34 -42.06 47.24
N ALA A 824 -37.19 -41.62 46.28
CA ALA A 824 -38.63 -41.83 46.38
C ALA A 824 -38.99 -43.31 46.33
N ALA A 825 -38.33 -44.09 45.48
CA ALA A 825 -38.53 -45.58 45.47
C ALA A 825 -38.12 -46.24 46.77
N MET A 826 -37.03 -45.77 47.39
CA MET A 826 -36.61 -46.27 48.69
C MET A 826 -37.61 -45.92 49.79
N VAL A 827 -38.16 -44.70 49.75
CA VAL A 827 -39.22 -44.30 50.72
C VAL A 827 -40.51 -45.14 50.52
N LEU A 828 -40.94 -45.38 49.29
CA LEU A 828 -42.07 -46.26 48.97
C LEU A 828 -41.78 -47.67 49.42
N GLY A 829 -40.64 -48.26 49.15
CA GLY A 829 -40.27 -49.58 49.60
C GLY A 829 -40.27 -49.70 51.14
N CYS A 830 -39.82 -48.66 51.83
CA CYS A 830 -39.93 -48.63 53.29
C CYS A 830 -41.38 -48.56 53.75
N THR A 831 -42.26 -47.82 53.09
CA THR A 831 -43.69 -47.74 53.43
C THR A 831 -44.42 -49.05 53.12
N GLU A 832 -44.16 -49.70 52.05
CA GLU A 832 -44.66 -51.07 51.75
C GLU A 832 -44.16 -52.07 52.71
N PHE A 833 -42.89 -52.04 53.08
CA PHE A 833 -42.36 -52.89 54.12
C PHE A 833 -43.07 -52.71 55.46
N LEU A 834 -43.25 -51.47 55.93
CA LEU A 834 -43.95 -51.18 57.18
C LEU A 834 -45.42 -51.58 57.09
N TRP A 835 -46.06 -51.44 55.92
CA TRP A 835 -47.43 -51.91 55.73
C TRP A 835 -47.51 -53.42 55.80
N ASN A 836 -46.59 -54.15 55.16
CA ASN A 836 -46.52 -55.61 55.26
C ASN A 836 -46.29 -56.10 56.69
N VAL A 837 -45.40 -55.49 57.47
CA VAL A 837 -45.16 -55.77 58.84
C VAL A 837 -46.43 -55.55 59.69
N LYS A 838 -47.21 -54.50 59.34
CA LYS A 838 -48.51 -54.27 60.03
C LYS A 838 -49.51 -55.33 59.66
N SER A 839 -49.60 -55.79 58.46
CA SER A 839 -50.50 -56.86 58.02
C SER A 839 -50.14 -58.17 58.61
N VAL A 840 -48.89 -58.57 58.65
CA VAL A 840 -48.38 -59.78 59.31
C VAL A 840 -48.67 -59.76 60.85
N ALA A 841 -48.49 -58.59 61.50
CA ALA A 841 -48.78 -58.43 62.91
C ALA A 841 -50.24 -58.62 63.24
N ILE A 842 -51.17 -58.20 62.37
CA ILE A 842 -52.59 -58.37 62.53
C ILE A 842 -53.03 -59.81 62.27
N GLU A 843 -52.52 -60.49 61.23
CA GLU A 843 -52.83 -61.83 60.77
C GLU A 843 -52.29 -62.87 61.79
N GLU A 844 -51.10 -62.75 62.33
CA GLU A 844 -50.47 -63.66 63.21
C GLU A 844 -50.72 -63.35 64.71
N LYS A 845 -51.39 -62.20 64.97
CA LYS A 845 -51.64 -61.70 66.32
C LYS A 845 -50.44 -61.59 67.23
N ILE A 846 -49.32 -61.19 66.63
CA ILE A 846 -48.04 -60.95 67.31
C ILE A 846 -47.77 -59.46 67.48
N SER A 847 -46.83 -59.12 68.44
CA SER A 847 -46.55 -57.75 68.69
C SER A 847 -45.89 -57.13 67.41
N LEU A 848 -46.15 -55.83 67.12
CA LEU A 848 -45.64 -55.15 66.00
C LEU A 848 -44.08 -55.15 65.92
N LYS A 849 -43.42 -55.24 67.11
CA LYS A 849 -41.97 -55.30 67.21
C LYS A 849 -41.41 -56.67 66.83
N ASP A 850 -42.09 -57.71 67.14
CA ASP A 850 -41.66 -59.06 66.74
C ASP A 850 -41.93 -59.36 65.31
N ALA A 851 -43.04 -58.88 64.77
CA ALA A 851 -43.35 -58.94 63.37
C ALA A 851 -42.25 -58.12 62.55
N PHE A 852 -41.88 -56.91 62.95
CA PHE A 852 -40.82 -56.12 62.39
C PHE A 852 -39.47 -56.86 62.44
N LYS A 853 -39.14 -57.46 63.61
CA LYS A 853 -37.84 -58.16 63.73
C LYS A 853 -37.81 -59.40 62.83
N SER A 854 -38.91 -60.18 62.71
CA SER A 854 -39.01 -61.31 61.82
C SER A 854 -38.86 -60.95 60.34
N GLU A 855 -39.63 -59.99 59.88
CA GLU A 855 -39.63 -59.51 58.50
C GLU A 855 -38.30 -58.81 58.14
N ALA A 856 -37.71 -58.03 59.09
CA ALA A 856 -36.44 -57.38 58.86
C ALA A 856 -35.27 -58.39 58.81
N LEU A 857 -35.29 -59.42 59.66
CA LEU A 857 -34.32 -60.54 59.61
C LEU A 857 -34.45 -61.30 58.26
N PHE A 858 -35.65 -61.52 57.81
CA PHE A 858 -35.92 -62.16 56.50
C PHE A 858 -35.43 -61.29 55.39
N ALA A 859 -35.71 -60.00 55.36
CA ALA A 859 -35.21 -59.07 54.34
C ALA A 859 -33.69 -58.95 54.32
N ALA A 860 -33.02 -59.03 55.45
CA ALA A 860 -31.59 -59.05 55.63
C ALA A 860 -30.87 -60.33 55.11
N GLN A 861 -31.64 -61.42 54.96
CA GLN A 861 -31.09 -62.71 54.48
C GLN A 861 -31.08 -62.77 52.93
N ILE A 862 -30.13 -62.03 52.32
CA ILE A 862 -30.03 -61.84 50.89
C ILE A 862 -29.88 -63.13 50.05
N TRP A 863 -29.59 -64.25 50.71
CA TRP A 863 -29.33 -65.58 50.09
C TRP A 863 -30.54 -66.50 50.01
N ILE A 864 -31.71 -66.13 50.66
CA ILE A 864 -32.91 -66.90 50.59
C ILE A 864 -33.83 -66.43 49.52
N THR A 865 -34.01 -67.27 48.49
CA THR A 865 -34.83 -66.97 47.29
C THR A 865 -36.28 -67.40 47.38
N THR A 866 -36.69 -68.09 48.47
CA THR A 866 -38.06 -68.58 48.69
C THR A 866 -38.56 -68.16 50.05
N LYS A 867 -39.76 -67.51 50.13
CA LYS A 867 -40.43 -67.13 51.36
C LYS A 867 -41.44 -68.24 51.72
N PRO A 868 -41.44 -68.83 52.91
CA PRO A 868 -42.50 -69.78 53.33
C PRO A 868 -43.85 -69.03 53.36
N VAL A 869 -44.89 -69.56 52.72
CA VAL A 869 -46.23 -69.01 52.80
C VAL A 869 -46.86 -69.72 54.03
N HIS A 870 -47.18 -68.93 55.04
CA HIS A 870 -48.01 -69.40 56.13
C HIS A 870 -49.44 -69.45 55.64
N SER A 871 -49.96 -70.73 55.45
CA SER A 871 -51.40 -71.01 55.21
C SER A 871 -52.17 -70.80 56.48
N SER A 872 -53.03 -69.81 56.50
CA SER A 872 -54.05 -69.68 57.55
C SER A 872 -55.11 -70.75 57.37
N GLY A 873 -54.88 -71.91 57.99
CA GLY A 873 -55.88 -72.94 58.04
C GLY A 873 -56.87 -72.65 59.18
N SER A 874 -58.16 -72.47 58.89
CA SER A 874 -59.26 -72.51 59.79
C SER A 874 -59.52 -73.93 60.27
N GLY A 875 -59.76 -74.09 61.56
CA GLY A 875 -59.75 -75.29 62.33
C GLY A 875 -60.86 -76.30 62.03
N GLY A 876 -60.48 -77.47 62.39
CA GLY A 876 -61.38 -78.61 62.48
C GLY A 876 -60.65 -79.82 63.11
N SER A 877 -60.88 -80.02 64.37
CA SER A 877 -60.41 -81.10 65.21
C SER A 877 -60.82 -82.45 64.67
N SER A 878 -59.95 -83.44 64.66
CA SER A 878 -60.10 -84.66 65.47
C SER A 878 -59.01 -85.69 65.26
N SER A 879 -58.35 -86.04 66.27
CA SER A 879 -57.86 -87.29 66.76
C SER A 879 -57.55 -88.44 65.82
N SER A 880 -56.52 -89.04 66.14
CA SER A 880 -56.04 -90.39 66.45
C SER A 880 -55.08 -91.04 65.49
N SER A 881 -53.96 -91.32 66.06
CA SER A 881 -53.26 -92.61 66.15
C SER A 881 -52.60 -93.21 64.89
N SER A 882 -51.39 -93.49 65.11
CA SER A 882 -50.55 -94.63 64.96
C SER A 882 -49.93 -95.05 63.64
N SER A 883 -48.72 -95.21 63.78
CA SER A 883 -47.79 -96.23 63.34
C SER A 883 -47.20 -96.17 61.95
N SER A 884 -45.98 -96.11 62.05
CA SER A 884 -44.87 -96.85 61.57
C SER A 884 -44.91 -97.32 60.10
N SER A 885 -44.02 -96.98 59.38
CA SER A 885 -42.90 -97.78 58.87
C SER A 885 -42.12 -97.15 57.76
N ARG A 886 -40.92 -97.02 58.04
CA ARG A 886 -39.76 -97.34 57.26
C ARG A 886 -39.96 -97.63 55.77
N THR A 887 -39.36 -96.88 54.98
CA THR A 887 -38.37 -97.54 54.09
C THR A 887 -37.37 -96.46 53.58
N LYS A 888 -36.15 -96.79 53.78
CA LYS A 888 -34.94 -96.27 53.26
C LYS A 888 -34.85 -96.31 51.73
N HIS A 889 -34.32 -95.28 51.11
CA HIS A 889 -33.22 -95.30 50.18
C HIS A 889 -32.70 -93.89 49.94
N SER A 890 -31.55 -93.58 50.50
CA SER A 890 -30.16 -93.89 50.13
C SER A 890 -29.82 -93.37 48.76
N SER A 891 -29.14 -92.28 48.67
CA SER A 891 -27.72 -92.27 48.37
C SER A 891 -27.18 -90.85 48.28
N LYS A 892 -26.29 -90.57 49.12
CA LYS A 892 -24.87 -90.12 48.96
C LYS A 892 -24.71 -88.69 48.38
N SER A 893 -24.51 -87.67 49.16
CA SER A 893 -23.31 -87.26 49.91
C SER A 893 -21.99 -87.58 49.16
N GLN A 894 -21.35 -86.49 48.80
CA GLN A 894 -19.90 -86.22 48.90
C GLN A 894 -19.74 -84.72 48.63
N GLY A 895 -19.47 -83.95 49.52
CA GLY A 895 -18.55 -83.64 50.45
C GLY A 895 -17.07 -83.91 50.11
N LEU A 896 -16.38 -82.86 49.81
CA LEU A 896 -14.92 -82.77 50.04
C LEU A 896 -14.56 -81.28 49.94
N SER A 897 -14.34 -80.62 51.05
CA SER A 897 -13.04 -80.45 51.70
C SER A 897 -12.06 -79.66 50.99
N MET A 898 -11.79 -78.48 51.57
CA MET A 898 -10.63 -77.67 51.38
C MET A 898 -9.34 -78.44 51.26
N ARG A 899 -8.49 -78.11 50.31
CA ARG A 899 -7.07 -77.91 50.59
C ARG A 899 -6.46 -76.93 49.54
N SER A 900 -5.86 -75.88 50.06
CA SER A 900 -4.82 -75.04 49.58
C SER A 900 -3.77 -75.78 48.74
N LEU A 901 -3.37 -75.27 47.59
CA LEU A 901 -1.99 -75.19 47.17
C LEU A 901 -1.80 -74.15 46.15
N LYS A 902 -0.75 -73.43 46.32
CA LYS A 902 -0.15 -72.36 45.51
C LYS A 902 0.27 -72.81 44.14
N SER A 903 0.36 -71.83 43.27
CA SER A 903 1.43 -71.62 42.31
C SER A 903 1.13 -71.93 40.86
N SER A 904 1.31 -70.91 40.08
CA SER A 904 1.84 -70.80 38.72
C SER A 904 0.95 -71.10 37.56
N GLY A 905 0.90 -70.13 36.70
CA GLY A 905 0.70 -70.36 35.31
C GLY A 905 -0.37 -69.48 34.65
N ASP A 906 0.09 -68.36 34.20
CA ASP A 906 -0.47 -67.53 33.18
C ASP A 906 -1.14 -68.27 32.04
N HIS A 907 -2.00 -67.52 31.46
CA HIS A 907 -2.59 -67.63 30.12
C HIS A 907 -3.91 -68.37 30.04
N ASP A 908 -4.87 -67.63 29.46
CA ASP A 908 -6.13 -68.05 28.84
C ASP A 908 -7.46 -67.74 29.54
N VAL A 909 -7.63 -66.45 29.99
CA VAL A 909 -8.95 -65.94 30.33
C VAL A 909 -9.38 -64.72 29.45
N GLU A 910 -8.47 -64.17 28.68
CA GLU A 910 -8.82 -62.99 27.80
C GLU A 910 -9.51 -63.31 26.48
N ALA A 911 -9.44 -64.56 26.01
CA ALA A 911 -10.04 -64.94 24.71
C ALA A 911 -11.55 -65.21 24.77
N SER A 912 -12.15 -65.38 25.98
CA SER A 912 -13.57 -65.72 26.09
C SER A 912 -14.51 -64.53 26.26
N VAL A 913 -14.00 -63.40 26.68
CA VAL A 913 -14.80 -62.15 26.86
C VAL A 913 -14.89 -61.36 25.53
N HIS A 914 -13.83 -61.47 24.71
CA HIS A 914 -13.81 -60.74 23.40
C HIS A 914 -14.71 -61.42 22.34
N SER A 915 -15.00 -62.74 22.46
CA SER A 915 -15.86 -63.40 21.49
C SER A 915 -17.36 -63.18 21.73
N LYS A 916 -17.76 -62.83 22.96
CA LYS A 916 -19.16 -62.48 23.25
C LYS A 916 -19.53 -61.01 22.99
N LEU A 917 -18.58 -60.11 23.01
CA LEU A 917 -18.80 -58.72 22.62
C LEU A 917 -18.83 -58.52 21.07
N LYS A 918 -18.19 -59.43 20.28
CA LYS A 918 -18.23 -59.38 18.84
C LYS A 918 -19.54 -59.87 18.25
N LYS A 919 -20.40 -60.56 19.00
CA LYS A 919 -21.71 -61.05 18.54
C LYS A 919 -22.85 -60.06 18.78
N ILE A 920 -22.66 -59.06 19.62
CA ILE A 920 -23.64 -57.97 19.87
C ILE A 920 -23.46 -56.81 18.89
N GLY A 921 -22.24 -56.62 18.32
CA GLY A 921 -21.94 -55.58 17.36
C GLY A 921 -22.40 -55.85 15.91
N SER A 922 -22.88 -57.02 15.56
CA SER A 922 -23.25 -57.40 14.21
C SER A 922 -24.75 -57.34 13.90
N MET A 923 -25.59 -56.93 14.88
CA MET A 923 -27.03 -56.84 14.70
C MET A 923 -27.59 -55.45 14.42
N PHE A 924 -26.71 -54.45 14.33
CA PHE A 924 -27.10 -53.06 13.96
C PHE A 924 -26.24 -52.49 12.80
N SER A 925 -26.09 -53.28 11.75
CA SER A 925 -25.57 -52.75 10.48
C SER A 925 -26.70 -52.71 9.46
N LEU A 926 -27.45 -51.61 9.48
CA LEU A 926 -28.33 -51.23 8.38
C LEU A 926 -27.49 -50.79 7.20
N LYS A 927 -27.53 -51.53 6.14
CA LYS A 927 -26.99 -51.20 4.83
C LYS A 927 -27.54 -49.85 4.35
N SER A 928 -26.72 -48.81 4.36
CA SER A 928 -26.94 -47.64 3.55
C SER A 928 -26.58 -47.94 2.10
N GLN A 929 -27.55 -48.01 1.24
CA GLN A 929 -27.39 -47.99 -0.20
C GLN A 929 -26.92 -46.60 -0.63
N LYS A 930 -25.69 -46.49 -1.10
CA LYS A 930 -25.16 -45.34 -1.82
C LYS A 930 -25.85 -45.24 -3.19
N THR A 931 -26.65 -44.17 -3.35
CA THR A 931 -26.95 -43.65 -4.68
C THR A 931 -25.85 -42.67 -5.05
N SER A 932 -25.11 -43.00 -6.10
CA SER A 932 -24.05 -42.25 -6.72
C SER A 932 -24.63 -41.09 -7.53
N THR A 933 -24.29 -39.82 -7.14
CA THR A 933 -24.29 -38.69 -8.06
C THR A 933 -22.84 -38.34 -8.35
N PRO A 934 -22.46 -38.01 -9.63
CA PRO A 934 -21.06 -37.73 -9.97
C PRO A 934 -20.61 -36.33 -9.54
N PRO A 935 -19.33 -36.14 -9.15
CA PRO A 935 -18.77 -34.84 -8.79
C PRO A 935 -18.40 -34.00 -10.02
N PRO A 936 -18.36 -32.68 -9.90
CA PRO A 936 -17.90 -31.80 -10.97
C PRO A 936 -16.36 -31.88 -11.15
N PRO A 937 -15.83 -31.49 -12.33
CA PRO A 937 -14.43 -31.77 -12.67
C PRO A 937 -13.49 -30.79 -11.97
N GLU A 938 -12.54 -31.32 -11.23
CA GLU A 938 -11.33 -30.63 -10.76
C GLU A 938 -10.34 -30.52 -11.92
N ILE A 939 -9.87 -29.27 -12.16
CA ILE A 939 -8.72 -28.99 -13.01
C ILE A 939 -7.47 -29.15 -12.15
N GLY A 940 -6.87 -30.33 -12.25
CA GLY A 940 -5.60 -30.64 -11.61
C GLY A 940 -4.45 -30.47 -12.59
N TRP A 941 -3.49 -29.62 -12.29
CA TRP A 941 -2.19 -29.58 -12.95
C TRP A 941 -1.30 -30.68 -12.39
N LYS A 942 -0.97 -31.68 -13.20
CA LYS A 942 0.12 -32.62 -12.93
C LYS A 942 1.36 -32.17 -13.68
N LEU A 943 2.43 -31.92 -12.93
CA LEU A 943 3.80 -31.92 -13.43
C LEU A 943 4.23 -33.38 -13.66
N ASP A 944 4.62 -33.71 -14.86
CA ASP A 944 5.46 -34.86 -15.12
C ASP A 944 6.80 -34.45 -15.71
N LYS A 945 7.85 -34.95 -15.06
CA LYS A 945 9.24 -34.83 -15.43
C LYS A 945 9.61 -35.86 -16.48
N SER A 946 10.54 -35.43 -17.31
CA SER A 946 11.50 -36.19 -18.14
C SER A 946 11.10 -36.48 -19.59
N THR A 947 11.77 -35.82 -20.52
CA THR A 947 12.83 -36.42 -21.37
C THR A 947 13.45 -35.33 -22.27
N GLN A 948 14.76 -35.50 -22.45
CA GLN A 948 15.69 -34.70 -23.23
C GLN A 948 15.53 -34.86 -24.76
N MET A 949 16.14 -33.93 -25.51
CA MET A 949 16.68 -33.91 -26.89
C MET A 949 15.65 -33.67 -28.01
N ASP A 950 15.83 -32.80 -28.93
CA ASP A 950 16.86 -32.27 -29.79
C ASP A 950 16.36 -31.13 -30.68
N ASP A 951 17.25 -30.27 -30.98
CA ASP A 951 17.50 -29.29 -32.06
C ASP A 951 16.51 -29.08 -33.22
N ASN A 952 16.48 -27.78 -33.59
CA ASN A 952 16.36 -27.19 -34.93
C ASN A 952 14.99 -26.84 -35.52
N GLU A 953 15.00 -25.58 -35.89
CA GLU A 953 14.41 -24.90 -37.05
C GLU A 953 13.37 -23.82 -36.75
N VAL A 954 13.83 -22.59 -37.01
CA VAL A 954 13.08 -21.39 -37.40
C VAL A 954 12.37 -21.65 -38.73
N PRO A 955 11.13 -21.23 -38.97
CA PRO A 955 10.96 -20.01 -39.75
C PRO A 955 9.82 -19.05 -39.31
N THR A 956 10.07 -17.78 -39.49
CA THR A 956 9.17 -16.62 -39.66
C THR A 956 8.55 -16.65 -41.08
N PRO A 957 7.76 -15.63 -41.46
CA PRO A 957 6.37 -15.30 -41.14
C PRO A 957 5.52 -15.17 -42.46
N GLU A 958 4.19 -15.06 -42.33
CA GLU A 958 3.36 -14.45 -43.39
C GLU A 958 1.97 -14.07 -42.84
N ALA A 959 1.64 -12.84 -42.90
CA ALA A 959 0.77 -12.12 -43.80
C ALA A 959 -0.72 -12.08 -43.39
N LYS A 960 -1.15 -10.86 -43.26
CA LYS A 960 -2.54 -10.34 -43.21
C LYS A 960 -3.41 -10.85 -44.36
N PRO A 961 -4.75 -10.78 -44.23
CA PRO A 961 -5.41 -9.75 -45.03
C PRO A 961 -6.41 -8.89 -44.26
N GLU A 962 -6.51 -7.68 -44.73
CA GLU A 962 -7.51 -6.64 -44.59
C GLU A 962 -8.91 -7.13 -44.95
N LEU A 963 -9.92 -6.52 -44.34
CA LEU A 963 -11.15 -6.06 -45.01
C LEU A 963 -11.90 -5.12 -44.10
N ASN A 964 -12.15 -3.96 -44.65
CA ASN A 964 -12.97 -2.83 -44.22
C ASN A 964 -14.40 -3.03 -44.74
N PRO A 965 -15.32 -2.02 -44.62
CA PRO A 965 -16.06 -1.49 -43.48
C PRO A 965 -17.61 -1.56 -43.74
N GLU A 966 -18.37 -0.77 -42.97
CA GLU A 966 -19.78 -0.41 -43.06
C GLU A 966 -20.72 -1.11 -42.08
N GLU A 967 -21.28 -0.35 -41.19
CA GLU A 967 -22.63 0.20 -41.14
C GLU A 967 -22.93 0.76 -39.72
N GLU A 968 -23.20 2.08 -39.70
CA GLU A 968 -24.09 2.70 -38.71
C GLU A 968 -25.53 2.16 -38.90
N PRO A 969 -26.37 2.14 -37.85
CA PRO A 969 -27.49 3.02 -37.87
C PRO A 969 -27.89 3.71 -36.55
N GLU A 970 -28.14 5.00 -36.71
CA GLU A 970 -29.36 5.76 -36.27
C GLU A 970 -29.74 5.83 -34.78
N GLN A 971 -29.71 7.08 -34.36
CA GLN A 971 -30.48 7.66 -33.25
C GLN A 971 -31.99 7.57 -33.51
N PRO A 972 -32.81 7.72 -32.47
CA PRO A 972 -33.96 8.64 -32.58
C PRO A 972 -33.96 9.77 -31.53
N GLN A 973 -34.16 10.94 -32.09
CA GLN A 973 -34.64 12.15 -31.44
C GLN A 973 -36.02 11.96 -30.85
N HIS A 974 -36.37 12.66 -29.80
CA HIS A 974 -37.58 13.48 -29.63
C HIS A 974 -37.51 14.21 -28.28
N ARG A 975 -37.57 15.42 -28.35
CA ARG A 975 -38.49 16.57 -28.34
C ARG A 975 -38.48 17.34 -27.00
N ARG A 976 -38.04 18.56 -27.18
CA ARG A 976 -38.39 19.84 -26.60
C ARG A 976 -39.71 19.91 -25.80
N HIS A 977 -39.67 20.65 -24.69
CA HIS A 977 -40.62 21.75 -24.45
C HIS A 977 -39.96 22.87 -23.64
N HIS A 978 -40.09 24.06 -24.18
CA HIS A 978 -39.85 25.36 -23.62
C HIS A 978 -40.79 25.65 -22.42
N HIS A 979 -40.33 26.43 -21.46
CA HIS A 979 -41.06 27.63 -21.05
C HIS A 979 -40.15 28.68 -20.41
N HIS A 980 -40.22 29.87 -20.99
CA HIS A 980 -39.75 31.16 -20.54
C HIS A 980 -40.49 31.65 -19.28
N HIS A 981 -39.85 32.52 -18.48
CA HIS A 981 -40.28 33.88 -18.05
C HIS A 981 -39.22 34.38 -17.06
N HIS A 982 -38.46 35.41 -17.39
CA HIS A 982 -38.58 36.87 -17.29
C HIS A 982 -39.00 37.40 -15.91
N HIS A 983 -38.17 38.19 -15.33
CA HIS A 983 -38.17 39.65 -14.97
C HIS A 983 -37.24 39.85 -13.79
N ARG A 984 -36.17 40.64 -13.87
CA ARG A 984 -36.05 42.10 -13.96
C ARG A 984 -36.12 42.83 -12.60
N HIS A 985 -35.03 43.55 -12.36
CA HIS A 985 -34.92 44.92 -11.67
C HIS A 985 -35.12 44.96 -10.14
N HIS A 986 -34.43 45.73 -9.37
CA HIS A 986 -33.68 46.98 -9.44
C HIS A 986 -32.93 47.19 -8.13
N HIS A 987 -31.72 47.77 -8.22
CA HIS A 987 -31.27 49.04 -7.64
C HIS A 987 -31.53 49.34 -6.16
N HIS A 988 -30.59 49.73 -5.46
CA HIS A 988 -30.10 50.99 -4.94
C HIS A 988 -29.44 50.82 -3.57
N HIS A 989 -28.20 51.24 -3.50
CA HIS A 989 -27.66 52.47 -2.88
C HIS A 989 -27.62 52.53 -1.36
N GLN A 990 -26.40 52.85 -0.97
CA GLN A 990 -25.90 53.87 -0.04
C GLN A 990 -25.56 53.30 1.37
N ARG A 991 -24.24 53.42 1.69
CA ARG A 991 -23.56 54.50 2.40
C ARG A 991 -24.03 54.62 3.85
N GLU A 992 -23.20 54.61 4.75
CA GLU A 992 -22.31 55.54 5.45
C GLU A 992 -21.89 54.94 6.80
N ASP A 993 -20.63 54.84 7.02
CA ASP A 993 -19.84 55.68 7.97
C ASP A 993 -19.90 55.38 9.46
N GLN A 994 -18.68 55.44 9.95
CA GLN A 994 -18.21 55.87 11.28
C GLN A 994 -17.96 54.77 12.32
N GLU A 995 -16.64 54.52 12.50
CA GLU A 995 -15.79 55.07 13.57
C GLU A 995 -16.24 54.68 14.99
N HIS A 996 -15.45 54.03 15.70
CA HIS A 996 -14.66 54.48 16.83
C HIS A 996 -14.07 53.32 17.65
N ASP A 997 -12.78 53.45 17.82
CA ASP A 997 -11.94 53.33 19.00
C ASP A 997 -12.23 52.34 20.15
N GLY A 998 -11.15 51.71 20.58
CA GLY A 998 -10.86 51.57 21.99
C GLY A 998 -10.31 50.23 22.42
N GLU A 999 -9.02 50.20 22.55
CA GLU A 999 -8.19 49.66 23.65
C GLU A 999 -8.82 48.53 24.52
N GLU A 1000 -8.21 47.37 24.60
CA GLU A 1000 -7.12 46.88 25.46
C GLU A 1000 -6.42 45.69 24.86
#